data_ca2b6d5da8c1c60186c89612db516ff5
#
_entry.id   ca2b6d5da8c1c60186c89612db516ff5
#
_cell.length_a   1.000
_cell.length_b   1.000
_cell.length_c   1.000
_cell.angle_alpha   90.00
_cell.angle_beta   90.00
_cell.angle_gamma   90.00
#
_symmetry.space_group_name_H-M   'P 1'
#
loop_
_entity.id
_entity.type
_entity.pdbx_description
1 polymer ?
#
loop_
_entity_poly.entity_id
_entity_poly.type
_entity_poly.pdbx_seq_one_letter_code
_entity_poly.pdbx_strand_id
1 'polypeptide(L)'
;MQFHAVQQQRRQGLGLAIAIALMASSGVSARTPAPDGTGRSSAPASGDAGTQDRADAPASRNQQARAASDNKTSIDLGAIVVTANKRSELLQNVPMAVSAVSGDDLRRAGANSFTDYATQVPGLNLISVSAGQTQLVLRGITSGSGQANASVSTYIDDAPYGSSTVYAEGSLLTPDIDPADIERIEVLRGPQGTLYGANSLGGLVKFVTAAPDAKAVYGRVSVGYADVAGGGSGFTERAMFNLPLVSDRLALRVNAYHRVDPGYIDNVATGQSEVNKDTTSGGRAQLLWTPTDAVSVRLSALGQNLSSNGLANSGVEVDPTTLRPIYGYQKQSRAAGTGLFKIKYRLYDLSVNADLGWATLVSSTSYGSQKVNQNGDVTTAYGPLLNPAFGLDNGGYSVSQPVSLGKFTQELRLQSSAKQSLEWRVGLFYTRENTTNHQTVHVFDAATGTPIDLPNLADLSIGPGIFKEWAGYADLTWHPTSRLSILLGARHTHDSTSYTQVGSGLLTGSSDFTTHSTDSPTTYLINPNFKVNDQLMAYVRVATGFRPGGANVGVPPGLGAPLSFASDKLTSYELGFKSTLLDRSMVFDADVFYIDWNRIQLTSTAGGFVFLSNGGKAKSQGLEANWQYEPVRGLVLSANSSWTDAALTADTPVGLYGYCGDRLPWVPRWNANVGVDYDFPLGNGWSGFVGGSYRYVGSRTSDFLSVPGPRISVPAYHGIDLHAGTYVGNWTIRAYVKNLTNARGMTSLSSETTDPQGSPFAASYVPPRTVGVVVGVDL
;
A
#
# COMPACT_ATOMS: atom_id res chain seq x y z
N MET A 1 -12.08 -26.92 29.00
CA MET A 1 -11.82 -27.65 27.73
C MET A 1 -11.29 -26.75 26.57
N GLN A 2 -11.39 -25.44 26.65
CA GLN A 2 -10.87 -24.51 25.59
C GLN A 2 -9.36 -24.23 25.66
N PHE A 3 -8.72 -24.40 26.81
CA PHE A 3 -7.27 -24.17 26.96
C PHE A 3 -6.38 -25.23 26.31
N HIS A 4 -6.87 -26.44 26.10
CA HIS A 4 -6.10 -27.52 25.45
C HIS A 4 -6.06 -27.42 23.91
N ALA A 5 -7.10 -26.84 23.29
CA ALA A 5 -7.16 -26.70 21.83
C ALA A 5 -6.18 -25.63 21.30
N VAL A 6 -5.94 -24.54 22.05
CA VAL A 6 -5.01 -23.48 21.66
C VAL A 6 -3.55 -23.92 21.77
N GLN A 7 -3.25 -24.79 22.76
CA GLN A 7 -1.89 -25.37 22.87
C GLN A 7 -1.60 -26.41 21.78
N GLN A 8 -2.62 -27.10 21.30
CA GLN A 8 -2.44 -28.09 20.23
C GLN A 8 -2.22 -27.45 18.86
N GLN A 9 -2.91 -26.33 18.57
CA GLN A 9 -2.66 -25.55 17.34
C GLN A 9 -1.28 -24.85 17.33
N ARG A 10 -0.80 -24.37 18.48
CA ARG A 10 0.57 -23.82 18.58
C ARG A 10 1.66 -24.88 18.38
N ARG A 11 1.42 -26.13 18.84
CA ARG A 11 2.36 -27.24 18.63
C ARG A 11 2.38 -27.75 17.18
N GLN A 12 1.28 -27.67 16.45
CA GLN A 12 1.23 -28.07 15.04
C GLN A 12 1.87 -27.02 14.10
N GLY A 13 1.74 -25.72 14.38
CA GLY A 13 2.42 -24.68 13.63
C GLY A 13 3.93 -24.68 13.83
N LEU A 14 4.39 -24.92 15.04
CA LEU A 14 5.81 -25.02 15.36
C LEU A 14 6.44 -26.31 14.81
N GLY A 15 5.68 -27.41 14.79
CA GLY A 15 6.12 -28.68 14.24
C GLY A 15 6.35 -28.64 12.73
N LEU A 16 5.57 -27.87 11.97
CA LEU A 16 5.73 -27.75 10.52
C LEU A 16 6.92 -26.86 10.13
N ALA A 17 7.18 -25.81 10.88
CA ALA A 17 8.35 -24.93 10.67
C ALA A 17 9.67 -25.64 11.00
N ILE A 18 9.68 -26.46 12.06
CA ILE A 18 10.84 -27.28 12.45
C ILE A 18 11.05 -28.45 11.48
N ALA A 19 10.00 -29.06 10.94
CA ALA A 19 10.11 -30.14 9.95
C ALA A 19 10.70 -29.64 8.61
N ILE A 20 10.38 -28.42 8.17
CA ILE A 20 10.96 -27.80 6.95
C ILE A 20 12.44 -27.44 7.19
N ALA A 21 12.82 -26.99 8.39
CA ALA A 21 14.22 -26.70 8.73
C ALA A 21 15.09 -27.95 8.92
N LEU A 22 14.52 -29.06 9.38
CA LEU A 22 15.24 -30.35 9.58
C LEU A 22 15.38 -31.14 8.29
N MET A 23 14.55 -30.96 7.27
CA MET A 23 14.75 -31.62 5.97
C MET A 23 15.87 -30.96 5.14
N ALA A 24 16.32 -29.77 5.46
CA ALA A 24 17.42 -29.07 4.79
C ALA A 24 18.82 -29.48 5.35
N SER A 25 18.89 -30.21 6.46
CA SER A 25 20.14 -30.53 7.15
C SER A 25 20.58 -32.02 7.11
N SER A 26 19.82 -32.91 6.47
CA SER A 26 20.16 -34.34 6.39
C SER A 26 20.56 -34.77 4.97
N GLY A 27 21.69 -34.24 4.51
CA GLY A 27 22.47 -34.83 3.40
C GLY A 27 23.35 -35.99 3.92
N VAL A 28 22.76 -37.14 4.19
CA VAL A 28 23.54 -38.37 4.53
C VAL A 28 23.88 -39.06 3.24
N SER A 29 25.17 -39.08 2.93
CA SER A 29 25.77 -39.93 1.91
C SER A 29 25.60 -41.41 2.27
N ALA A 30 24.80 -42.14 1.56
CA ALA A 30 24.78 -43.59 1.61
C ALA A 30 25.87 -44.12 0.70
N ARG A 31 26.93 -44.69 1.31
CA ARG A 31 27.90 -45.58 0.64
C ARG A 31 27.27 -46.95 0.50
N THR A 32 27.15 -47.44 -0.71
CA THR A 32 26.96 -48.86 -1.04
C THR A 32 28.29 -49.47 -1.40
N PRO A 33 28.60 -50.70 -0.95
CA PRO A 33 29.89 -51.35 -1.20
C PRO A 33 29.94 -52.01 -2.58
N ALA A 34 31.13 -51.96 -3.19
CA ALA A 34 31.44 -52.63 -4.45
C ALA A 34 31.74 -54.13 -4.24
N PRO A 35 31.51 -54.99 -5.23
CA PRO A 35 32.20 -56.27 -5.32
C PRO A 35 33.37 -56.24 -6.30
N ASP A 36 34.43 -56.93 -5.92
CA ASP A 36 35.66 -57.23 -6.65
C ASP A 36 35.46 -57.93 -7.99
N GLY A 37 36.35 -57.65 -8.92
CA GLY A 37 36.43 -58.45 -10.17
C GLY A 37 37.55 -58.00 -11.10
N THR A 38 38.67 -58.64 -10.97
CA THR A 38 39.91 -58.64 -11.75
C THR A 38 39.84 -58.62 -13.26
N GLY A 39 40.83 -57.95 -13.92
CA GLY A 39 41.14 -58.16 -15.34
C GLY A 39 42.10 -57.12 -15.97
N ARG A 40 43.34 -57.55 -16.17
CA ARG A 40 44.45 -56.84 -16.82
C ARG A 40 44.24 -56.50 -18.31
N SER A 41 44.80 -55.41 -18.83
CA SER A 41 45.94 -55.44 -19.78
C SER A 41 45.96 -54.27 -20.76
N SER A 42 47.14 -53.62 -20.76
CA SER A 42 47.91 -52.99 -21.86
C SER A 42 47.39 -51.69 -22.56
N ALA A 43 48.23 -50.69 -22.42
CA ALA A 43 48.40 -49.53 -23.33
C ALA A 43 49.12 -50.00 -24.66
N PRO A 44 49.24 -49.20 -25.71
CA PRO A 44 49.81 -47.84 -25.72
C PRO A 44 49.26 -46.80 -26.70
N ALA A 45 49.54 -45.53 -26.33
CA ALA A 45 50.03 -44.39 -27.09
C ALA A 45 49.33 -43.91 -28.40
N SER A 46 49.00 -42.67 -28.39
CA SER A 46 49.46 -41.50 -29.13
C SER A 46 48.31 -40.64 -29.70
N GLY A 47 48.40 -39.37 -29.42
CA GLY A 47 48.09 -38.33 -30.40
C GLY A 47 46.85 -37.52 -30.20
N ASP A 48 47.08 -36.37 -29.77
CA ASP A 48 46.62 -35.08 -30.31
C ASP A 48 45.53 -34.30 -29.55
N ALA A 49 45.78 -33.01 -29.53
CA ALA A 49 45.16 -31.95 -28.76
C ALA A 49 43.67 -31.76 -29.09
N GLY A 50 42.84 -31.76 -28.02
CA GLY A 50 41.48 -31.27 -28.05
C GLY A 50 41.16 -30.59 -26.72
N THR A 51 41.01 -29.33 -26.75
CA THR A 51 40.55 -28.45 -25.67
C THR A 51 39.30 -29.02 -25.00
N GLN A 52 39.42 -29.49 -23.78
CA GLN A 52 38.28 -29.86 -22.95
C GLN A 52 37.73 -28.61 -22.29
N ASP A 53 36.58 -28.17 -22.77
CA ASP A 53 35.67 -27.29 -22.00
C ASP A 53 35.27 -28.00 -20.71
N ARG A 54 35.77 -27.50 -19.59
CA ARG A 54 35.25 -27.83 -18.27
C ARG A 54 33.89 -27.14 -18.15
N ALA A 55 32.83 -27.90 -18.12
CA ALA A 55 31.51 -27.43 -17.70
C ALA A 55 31.59 -27.02 -16.22
N ASP A 56 31.68 -25.76 -15.97
CA ASP A 56 31.49 -25.16 -14.64
C ASP A 56 30.02 -25.36 -14.23
N ALA A 57 29.83 -25.86 -13.02
CA ALA A 57 28.52 -25.94 -12.39
C ALA A 57 27.91 -24.52 -12.29
N PRO A 58 26.60 -24.32 -12.52
CA PRO A 58 26.02 -22.99 -12.52
C PRO A 58 26.08 -22.38 -11.13
N ALA A 59 26.93 -21.37 -10.97
CA ALA A 59 26.94 -20.50 -9.81
C ALA A 59 25.55 -19.87 -9.63
N SER A 60 25.06 -19.79 -8.41
CA SER A 60 23.75 -19.20 -8.11
C SER A 60 23.62 -17.80 -8.73
N ARG A 61 22.44 -17.43 -9.21
CA ARG A 61 22.18 -16.13 -9.86
C ARG A 61 22.66 -14.93 -9.02
N ASN A 62 22.67 -15.07 -7.68
CA ASN A 62 23.27 -14.09 -6.77
C ASN A 62 24.80 -14.04 -6.86
N GLN A 63 25.47 -15.16 -7.16
CA GLN A 63 26.91 -15.16 -7.40
C GLN A 63 27.24 -14.62 -8.79
N GLN A 64 26.40 -14.89 -9.78
CA GLN A 64 26.55 -14.29 -11.12
C GLN A 64 26.20 -12.79 -11.15
N ALA A 65 25.20 -12.35 -10.38
CA ALA A 65 24.93 -10.94 -10.18
C ALA A 65 26.07 -10.24 -9.41
N ARG A 66 26.66 -10.92 -8.41
CA ARG A 66 27.84 -10.43 -7.67
C ARG A 66 29.11 -10.44 -8.53
N ALA A 67 29.36 -11.52 -9.29
CA ALA A 67 30.51 -11.60 -10.20
C ALA A 67 30.36 -10.63 -11.39
N ALA A 68 29.13 -10.34 -11.84
CA ALA A 68 28.86 -9.32 -12.84
C ALA A 68 28.98 -7.88 -12.27
N SER A 69 28.77 -7.70 -10.94
CA SER A 69 29.01 -6.43 -10.27
C SER A 69 30.51 -6.09 -10.16
N ASP A 70 31.36 -7.11 -10.06
CA ASP A 70 32.82 -6.90 -9.98
C ASP A 70 33.45 -6.38 -11.27
N ASN A 71 32.73 -6.46 -12.40
CA ASN A 71 33.21 -5.99 -13.70
C ASN A 71 32.44 -4.78 -14.28
N LYS A 72 31.42 -4.24 -13.57
CA LYS A 72 30.73 -3.00 -13.97
C LYS A 72 31.43 -1.79 -13.35
N THR A 73 31.76 -0.82 -14.16
CA THR A 73 32.46 0.42 -13.77
C THR A 73 31.60 1.39 -12.97
N SER A 74 30.26 1.25 -12.97
CA SER A 74 29.30 2.05 -12.18
C SER A 74 27.92 1.35 -12.14
N ILE A 75 27.09 1.67 -11.15
CA ILE A 75 25.68 1.26 -11.14
C ILE A 75 24.95 2.10 -12.19
N ASP A 76 24.24 1.46 -13.11
CA ASP A 76 23.35 2.19 -14.03
C ASP A 76 22.04 2.56 -13.30
N LEU A 77 22.01 3.73 -12.67
CA LEU A 77 20.82 4.25 -11.97
C LEU A 77 19.61 4.47 -12.91
N GLY A 78 19.84 4.54 -14.23
CA GLY A 78 18.79 4.68 -15.24
C GLY A 78 18.16 3.36 -15.69
N ALA A 79 18.63 2.21 -15.19
CA ALA A 79 18.19 0.88 -15.65
C ALA A 79 16.90 0.36 -14.96
N ILE A 80 16.25 1.16 -14.14
CA ILE A 80 15.00 0.75 -13.46
C ILE A 80 13.88 0.59 -14.50
N VAL A 81 13.30 -0.63 -14.58
CA VAL A 81 12.16 -0.92 -15.44
C VAL A 81 10.89 -0.80 -14.62
N VAL A 82 9.89 -0.13 -15.17
CA VAL A 82 8.55 0.03 -14.58
C VAL A 82 7.45 -0.41 -15.52
N THR A 83 6.25 -0.61 -14.99
CA THR A 83 5.05 -1.00 -15.76
C THR A 83 3.96 0.08 -15.72
N ALA A 84 4.34 1.33 -15.52
CA ALA A 84 3.46 2.49 -15.35
C ALA A 84 2.44 2.67 -16.47
N ASN A 85 2.85 2.49 -17.72
CA ASN A 85 1.97 2.53 -18.89
C ASN A 85 1.38 1.17 -19.25
N LYS A 86 1.28 0.22 -18.30
CA LYS A 86 0.89 -1.18 -18.59
C LYS A 86 1.76 -1.85 -19.67
N ARG A 87 2.99 -1.39 -19.83
CA ARG A 87 4.09 -1.94 -20.62
C ARG A 87 5.38 -1.87 -19.81
N SER A 88 6.29 -2.81 -20.01
CA SER A 88 7.62 -2.75 -19.40
C SER A 88 8.48 -1.74 -20.12
N GLU A 89 8.85 -0.64 -19.45
CA GLU A 89 9.63 0.46 -20.00
C GLU A 89 10.67 0.91 -18.97
N LEU A 90 11.80 1.45 -19.44
CA LEU A 90 12.74 2.11 -18.52
C LEU A 90 12.08 3.33 -17.89
N LEU A 91 12.24 3.51 -16.59
CA LEU A 91 11.68 4.64 -15.83
C LEU A 91 11.97 5.99 -16.49
N GLN A 92 13.18 6.16 -17.05
CA GLN A 92 13.60 7.38 -17.71
C GLN A 92 12.91 7.64 -19.06
N ASN A 93 12.30 6.61 -19.66
CA ASN A 93 11.52 6.75 -20.90
C ASN A 93 10.03 7.00 -20.67
N VAL A 94 9.56 6.91 -19.42
CA VAL A 94 8.15 7.12 -19.09
C VAL A 94 7.88 8.61 -18.90
N PRO A 95 7.10 9.28 -19.78
CA PRO A 95 6.92 10.74 -19.76
C PRO A 95 5.86 11.17 -18.73
N MET A 96 6.08 10.83 -17.48
CA MET A 96 5.27 11.24 -16.33
C MET A 96 6.08 11.10 -15.03
N ALA A 97 5.59 11.72 -13.96
CA ALA A 97 6.15 11.59 -12.63
C ALA A 97 5.88 10.17 -12.07
N VAL A 98 6.93 9.35 -11.98
CA VAL A 98 6.90 7.98 -11.43
C VAL A 98 8.06 7.81 -10.47
N SER A 99 7.80 7.17 -9.34
CA SER A 99 8.84 6.70 -8.42
C SER A 99 8.77 5.18 -8.32
N ALA A 100 9.92 4.54 -8.22
CA ALA A 100 10.03 3.10 -8.00
C ALA A 100 10.97 2.83 -6.82
N VAL A 101 10.54 1.99 -5.89
CA VAL A 101 11.33 1.52 -4.75
C VAL A 101 11.51 0.01 -4.91
N SER A 102 12.77 -0.44 -4.95
CA SER A 102 13.05 -1.86 -5.18
C SER A 102 12.80 -2.71 -3.92
N GLY A 103 12.48 -3.99 -4.11
CA GLY A 103 12.35 -4.92 -2.99
C GLY A 103 13.66 -5.12 -2.22
N ASP A 104 14.82 -4.91 -2.85
CA ASP A 104 16.13 -4.96 -2.18
C ASP A 104 16.32 -3.76 -1.25
N ASP A 105 15.96 -2.55 -1.69
CA ASP A 105 16.02 -1.34 -0.85
C ASP A 105 15.09 -1.47 0.35
N LEU A 106 13.87 -2.01 0.14
CA LEU A 106 12.93 -2.30 1.23
C LEU A 106 13.52 -3.27 2.24
N ARG A 107 14.18 -4.33 1.77
CA ARG A 107 14.83 -5.29 2.65
C ARG A 107 16.01 -4.68 3.41
N ARG A 108 16.88 -3.90 2.76
CA ARG A 108 18.03 -3.20 3.38
C ARG A 108 17.57 -2.27 4.48
N ALA A 109 16.57 -1.45 4.23
CA ALA A 109 15.97 -0.53 5.20
C ALA A 109 15.21 -1.21 6.33
N GLY A 110 15.05 -2.55 6.31
CA GLY A 110 14.24 -3.26 7.30
C GLY A 110 12.76 -2.91 7.23
N ALA A 111 12.26 -2.54 6.04
CA ALA A 111 10.86 -2.19 5.86
C ALA A 111 9.95 -3.40 6.12
N ASN A 112 8.93 -3.20 6.93
CA ASN A 112 7.96 -4.22 7.30
C ASN A 112 6.55 -3.85 6.87
N SER A 113 6.23 -2.55 6.80
CA SER A 113 4.90 -2.04 6.52
C SER A 113 4.92 -0.96 5.43
N PHE A 114 3.74 -0.62 4.93
CA PHE A 114 3.58 0.45 3.95
C PHE A 114 4.13 1.80 4.46
N THR A 115 3.95 2.10 5.74
CA THR A 115 4.41 3.34 6.35
C THR A 115 5.93 3.49 6.33
N ASP A 116 6.68 2.39 6.32
CA ASP A 116 8.15 2.43 6.33
C ASP A 116 8.74 3.00 5.03
N TYR A 117 8.10 2.74 3.89
CA TYR A 117 8.65 3.12 2.58
C TYR A 117 7.86 4.23 1.86
N ALA A 118 6.62 4.48 2.25
CA ALA A 118 5.80 5.51 1.60
C ALA A 118 6.43 6.91 1.69
N THR A 119 7.16 7.18 2.76
CA THR A 119 7.84 8.46 2.97
C THR A 119 9.05 8.67 2.05
N GLN A 120 9.50 7.63 1.33
CA GLN A 120 10.58 7.74 0.35
C GLN A 120 10.08 8.27 -1.00
N VAL A 121 8.77 8.41 -1.19
CA VAL A 121 8.17 8.87 -2.44
C VAL A 121 7.77 10.34 -2.35
N PRO A 122 8.24 11.21 -3.25
CA PRO A 122 7.85 12.62 -3.28
C PRO A 122 6.34 12.77 -3.41
N GLY A 123 5.74 13.68 -2.65
CA GLY A 123 4.31 13.99 -2.72
C GLY A 123 3.36 12.93 -2.18
N LEU A 124 3.85 11.75 -1.77
CA LEU A 124 3.03 10.74 -1.09
C LEU A 124 2.96 11.02 0.40
N ASN A 125 1.76 11.24 0.89
CA ASN A 125 1.46 11.43 2.29
C ASN A 125 0.52 10.34 2.79
N LEU A 126 0.57 10.07 4.07
CA LEU A 126 -0.26 9.08 4.74
C LEU A 126 -1.08 9.76 5.83
N ILE A 127 -2.36 9.38 5.91
CA ILE A 127 -3.18 9.58 7.11
C ILE A 127 -3.35 8.17 7.68
N SER A 128 -2.58 7.86 8.73
CA SER A 128 -2.54 6.52 9.31
C SER A 128 -3.07 6.55 10.73
N VAL A 129 -4.08 5.76 10.98
CA VAL A 129 -4.71 5.58 12.30
C VAL A 129 -4.06 4.41 13.03
N SER A 130 -3.92 3.27 12.35
CA SER A 130 -3.32 2.04 12.87
C SER A 130 -2.82 1.16 11.72
N ALA A 131 -2.21 0.04 12.02
CA ALA A 131 -1.85 -0.97 11.03
C ALA A 131 -3.08 -1.43 10.23
N GLY A 132 -2.98 -1.44 8.91
CA GLY A 132 -4.08 -1.80 8.00
C GLY A 132 -5.18 -0.73 7.85
N GLN A 133 -5.07 0.42 8.56
CA GLN A 133 -5.97 1.57 8.43
C GLN A 133 -5.17 2.81 8.02
N THR A 134 -4.87 2.90 6.75
CA THR A 134 -4.04 3.97 6.18
C THR A 134 -4.67 4.48 4.90
N GLN A 135 -4.86 5.78 4.83
CA GLN A 135 -5.32 6.50 3.65
C GLN A 135 -4.14 7.11 2.92
N LEU A 136 -4.10 6.96 1.60
CA LEU A 136 -3.08 7.51 0.74
C LEU A 136 -3.48 8.87 0.17
N VAL A 137 -2.53 9.80 0.17
CA VAL A 137 -2.70 11.14 -0.39
C VAL A 137 -1.53 11.45 -1.31
N LEU A 138 -1.81 11.71 -2.59
CA LEU A 138 -0.84 12.15 -3.59
C LEU A 138 -1.19 13.55 -4.08
N ARG A 139 -0.16 14.41 -4.23
CA ARG A 139 -0.31 15.79 -4.72
C ARG A 139 -1.38 16.60 -3.99
N GLY A 140 -1.61 16.28 -2.72
CA GLY A 140 -2.60 16.99 -1.90
C GLY A 140 -4.06 16.72 -2.24
N ILE A 141 -4.36 15.69 -3.05
CA ILE A 141 -5.75 15.33 -3.40
C ILE A 141 -6.36 14.51 -2.28
N THR A 142 -7.03 15.19 -1.36
CA THR A 142 -7.72 14.62 -0.20
C THR A 142 -8.85 15.51 0.28
N SER A 143 -9.93 14.91 0.74
CA SER A 143 -11.02 15.59 1.44
C SER A 143 -10.97 15.42 2.97
N GLY A 144 -9.86 14.84 3.49
CA GLY A 144 -9.63 14.65 4.92
C GLY A 144 -9.62 13.20 5.37
N SER A 145 -9.52 12.96 6.68
CA SER A 145 -9.47 11.62 7.28
C SER A 145 -10.79 10.85 7.12
N GLY A 146 -11.91 11.55 7.00
CA GLY A 146 -13.22 10.98 6.69
C GLY A 146 -13.50 10.82 5.19
N GLN A 147 -12.48 10.85 4.33
CA GLN A 147 -12.65 10.67 2.90
C GLN A 147 -13.30 9.31 2.59
N ALA A 148 -14.39 9.36 1.87
CA ALA A 148 -15.21 8.18 1.62
C ALA A 148 -14.58 7.19 0.63
N ASN A 149 -14.28 7.64 -0.58
CA ASN A 149 -13.64 6.85 -1.62
C ASN A 149 -12.15 7.21 -1.75
N ALA A 150 -11.32 6.23 -2.10
CA ALA A 150 -9.90 6.47 -2.32
C ALA A 150 -9.66 7.53 -3.42
N SER A 151 -8.69 8.40 -3.21
CA SER A 151 -8.16 9.31 -4.24
C SER A 151 -6.90 8.75 -4.91
N VAL A 152 -6.31 7.74 -4.33
CA VAL A 152 -5.14 6.99 -4.83
C VAL A 152 -5.52 5.52 -4.91
N SER A 153 -5.53 4.96 -6.12
CA SER A 153 -5.84 3.54 -6.31
C SER A 153 -4.64 2.66 -5.97
N THR A 154 -4.93 1.42 -5.58
CA THR A 154 -3.91 0.41 -5.27
C THR A 154 -4.05 -0.77 -6.22
N TYR A 155 -2.92 -1.25 -6.74
CA TYR A 155 -2.83 -2.42 -7.62
C TYR A 155 -1.81 -3.42 -7.10
N ILE A 156 -2.10 -4.70 -7.26
CA ILE A 156 -1.12 -5.78 -7.11
C ILE A 156 -0.97 -6.41 -8.48
N ASP A 157 0.19 -6.24 -9.10
CA ASP A 157 0.42 -6.48 -10.52
C ASP A 157 -0.61 -5.73 -11.39
N ASP A 158 -1.43 -6.41 -12.17
CA ASP A 158 -2.50 -5.79 -12.98
C ASP A 158 -3.89 -5.86 -12.31
N ALA A 159 -4.00 -6.46 -11.12
CA ALA A 159 -5.24 -6.58 -10.38
C ALA A 159 -5.51 -5.33 -9.51
N PRO A 160 -6.63 -4.59 -9.71
CA PRO A 160 -7.01 -3.50 -8.83
C PRO A 160 -7.43 -4.07 -7.46
N TYR A 161 -6.93 -3.48 -6.38
CA TYR A 161 -7.17 -3.93 -5.03
C TYR A 161 -7.88 -2.88 -4.19
N GLY A 162 -8.74 -3.33 -3.26
CA GLY A 162 -9.59 -2.46 -2.47
C GLY A 162 -10.92 -2.13 -3.15
N SER A 163 -11.80 -1.46 -2.41
CA SER A 163 -13.12 -1.10 -2.89
C SER A 163 -13.12 0.19 -3.72
N SER A 164 -14.01 0.25 -4.68
CA SER A 164 -14.36 1.46 -5.40
C SER A 164 -15.49 2.25 -4.71
N THR A 165 -16.01 1.75 -3.57
CA THR A 165 -17.17 2.31 -2.87
C THR A 165 -16.86 2.67 -1.41
N VAL A 166 -17.68 3.56 -0.86
CA VAL A 166 -17.60 4.07 0.52
C VAL A 166 -17.80 2.97 1.56
N TYR A 167 -18.80 2.13 1.37
CA TYR A 167 -19.32 1.25 2.41
C TYR A 167 -18.46 0.01 2.67
N ALA A 168 -17.45 -0.22 1.85
CA ALA A 168 -16.36 -1.15 2.11
C ALA A 168 -15.08 -0.45 2.60
N GLU A 169 -15.18 0.79 3.09
CA GLU A 169 -14.08 1.58 3.64
C GLU A 169 -12.89 1.72 2.67
N GLY A 170 -13.19 1.89 1.38
CA GLY A 170 -12.20 1.82 0.29
C GLY A 170 -11.06 2.82 0.35
N SER A 171 -11.23 3.96 1.03
CA SER A 171 -10.18 4.95 1.22
C SER A 171 -9.24 4.60 2.38
N LEU A 172 -9.75 3.98 3.44
CA LEU A 172 -9.06 3.75 4.70
C LEU A 172 -8.29 2.43 4.70
N LEU A 173 -8.83 1.40 4.05
CA LEU A 173 -8.28 0.06 4.06
C LEU A 173 -7.32 -0.19 2.89
N THR A 174 -6.32 0.66 2.75
CA THR A 174 -5.21 0.40 1.82
C THR A 174 -4.48 -0.88 2.23
N PRO A 175 -4.22 -1.81 1.29
CA PRO A 175 -3.54 -3.05 1.64
C PRO A 175 -2.12 -2.78 2.12
N ASP A 176 -1.83 -3.16 3.34
CA ASP A 176 -0.48 -3.16 3.92
C ASP A 176 0.19 -4.50 3.62
N ILE A 177 0.60 -4.67 2.35
CA ILE A 177 1.23 -5.91 1.86
C ILE A 177 2.64 -6.02 2.40
N ASP A 178 2.97 -7.17 3.00
CA ASP A 178 4.34 -7.45 3.46
C ASP A 178 5.32 -7.44 2.28
N PRO A 179 6.42 -6.69 2.35
CA PRO A 179 7.37 -6.54 1.24
C PRO A 179 8.29 -7.75 1.03
N ALA A 180 8.04 -8.88 1.70
CA ALA A 180 8.94 -10.05 1.71
C ALA A 180 9.35 -10.56 0.33
N ASP A 181 8.44 -10.50 -0.64
CA ASP A 181 8.65 -11.01 -2.00
C ASP A 181 8.07 -10.07 -3.06
N ILE A 182 8.18 -8.79 -2.81
CA ILE A 182 7.90 -7.72 -3.76
C ILE A 182 9.16 -7.47 -4.60
N GLU A 183 9.01 -7.35 -5.92
CA GLU A 183 10.10 -6.96 -6.81
C GLU A 183 10.36 -5.46 -6.69
N ARG A 184 9.27 -4.66 -6.74
CA ARG A 184 9.30 -3.21 -6.55
C ARG A 184 7.91 -2.66 -6.26
N ILE A 185 7.87 -1.44 -5.77
CA ILE A 185 6.65 -0.64 -5.61
C ILE A 185 6.77 0.54 -6.57
N GLU A 186 5.78 0.70 -7.44
CA GLU A 186 5.68 1.82 -8.37
C GLU A 186 4.63 2.80 -7.85
N VAL A 187 4.96 4.08 -7.79
CA VAL A 187 4.02 5.15 -7.45
C VAL A 187 3.91 6.11 -8.64
N LEU A 188 2.75 6.11 -9.27
CA LEU A 188 2.42 6.97 -10.39
C LEU A 188 1.69 8.20 -9.86
N ARG A 189 2.28 9.37 -10.04
CA ARG A 189 1.74 10.63 -9.51
C ARG A 189 0.87 11.34 -10.55
N GLY A 190 -0.17 12.02 -10.06
CA GLY A 190 -1.19 12.64 -10.89
C GLY A 190 -2.21 11.65 -11.47
N PRO A 191 -3.29 12.14 -12.08
CA PRO A 191 -4.44 11.31 -12.44
C PRO A 191 -4.10 10.24 -13.48
N GLN A 192 -4.60 9.03 -13.23
CA GLN A 192 -4.41 7.84 -14.05
C GLN A 192 -5.74 7.30 -14.62
N GLY A 193 -6.77 8.16 -14.71
CA GLY A 193 -8.13 7.75 -15.07
C GLY A 193 -8.25 7.04 -16.42
N THR A 194 -7.40 7.36 -17.40
CA THR A 194 -7.46 6.77 -18.74
C THR A 194 -7.06 5.29 -18.76
N LEU A 195 -5.99 4.90 -18.07
CA LEU A 195 -5.48 3.52 -18.08
C LEU A 195 -5.95 2.69 -16.88
N TYR A 196 -6.13 3.31 -15.73
CA TYR A 196 -6.41 2.63 -14.48
C TYR A 196 -7.83 2.89 -13.94
N GLY A 197 -8.56 3.85 -14.51
CA GLY A 197 -9.98 4.07 -14.22
C GLY A 197 -10.25 4.78 -12.91
N ALA A 198 -11.29 4.35 -12.22
CA ALA A 198 -11.83 4.96 -11.02
C ALA A 198 -10.82 5.07 -9.86
N ASN A 199 -11.02 6.07 -8.97
CA ASN A 199 -10.25 6.27 -7.73
C ASN A 199 -8.76 6.56 -7.93
N SER A 200 -8.33 6.93 -9.14
CA SER A 200 -6.95 7.29 -9.47
C SER A 200 -6.78 8.79 -9.72
N LEU A 201 -7.36 9.61 -8.87
CA LEU A 201 -7.33 11.08 -8.95
C LEU A 201 -5.94 11.66 -8.67
N GLY A 202 -5.38 11.39 -7.49
CA GLY A 202 -4.05 11.82 -7.11
C GLY A 202 -2.94 10.97 -7.71
N GLY A 203 -3.28 9.74 -8.08
CA GLY A 203 -2.35 8.76 -8.64
C GLY A 203 -2.69 7.32 -8.28
N LEU A 204 -1.69 6.46 -8.36
CA LEU A 204 -1.83 5.07 -7.92
C LEU A 204 -0.53 4.53 -7.30
N VAL A 205 -0.67 3.52 -6.46
CA VAL A 205 0.41 2.69 -5.93
C VAL A 205 0.27 1.27 -6.48
N LYS A 206 1.32 0.77 -7.12
CA LYS A 206 1.36 -0.57 -7.70
C LYS A 206 2.45 -1.41 -7.04
N PHE A 207 2.04 -2.51 -6.44
CA PHE A 207 2.94 -3.55 -5.95
C PHE A 207 3.23 -4.51 -7.09
N VAL A 208 4.46 -4.56 -7.56
CA VAL A 208 4.91 -5.51 -8.57
C VAL A 208 5.55 -6.69 -7.86
N THR A 209 4.97 -7.86 -8.04
CA THR A 209 5.42 -9.07 -7.36
C THR A 209 6.56 -9.73 -8.12
N ALA A 210 7.51 -10.36 -7.39
CA ALA A 210 8.59 -11.10 -8.02
C ALA A 210 8.06 -12.33 -8.76
N ALA A 211 8.37 -12.43 -10.05
CA ALA A 211 7.90 -13.51 -10.91
C ALA A 211 8.62 -14.84 -10.63
N PRO A 212 7.98 -16.01 -10.87
CA PRO A 212 8.67 -17.29 -10.90
C PRO A 212 9.75 -17.36 -11.98
N ASP A 213 10.88 -18.01 -11.67
CA ASP A 213 11.99 -18.26 -12.61
C ASP A 213 12.05 -19.74 -12.99
N ALA A 214 11.87 -20.04 -14.29
CA ALA A 214 11.87 -21.40 -14.80
C ALA A 214 13.30 -21.97 -15.01
N LYS A 215 14.36 -21.25 -14.64
CA LYS A 215 15.75 -21.64 -14.90
C LYS A 215 16.51 -22.09 -13.66
N ALA A 216 16.15 -21.59 -12.47
CA ALA A 216 16.94 -21.81 -11.27
C ALA A 216 16.09 -22.17 -10.05
N VAL A 217 16.58 -23.15 -9.26
CA VAL A 217 16.08 -23.41 -7.90
C VAL A 217 16.81 -22.50 -6.96
N TYR A 218 16.09 -21.74 -6.16
CA TYR A 218 16.65 -20.94 -5.08
C TYR A 218 15.59 -20.63 -4.03
N GLY A 219 16.06 -20.27 -2.85
CA GLY A 219 15.18 -19.91 -1.75
C GLY A 219 15.84 -18.87 -0.86
N ARG A 220 15.04 -18.32 0.04
CA ARG A 220 15.49 -17.42 1.09
C ARG A 220 14.67 -17.64 2.34
N VAL A 221 15.34 -17.75 3.48
CA VAL A 221 14.70 -17.76 4.80
C VAL A 221 15.31 -16.65 5.63
N SER A 222 14.49 -15.93 6.40
CA SER A 222 14.98 -14.90 7.32
C SER A 222 14.15 -14.84 8.58
N VAL A 223 14.81 -14.51 9.69
CA VAL A 223 14.20 -14.24 10.99
C VAL A 223 14.68 -12.89 11.49
N GLY A 224 13.78 -12.13 12.12
CA GLY A 224 14.06 -10.81 12.65
C GLY A 224 13.50 -10.65 14.05
N TYR A 225 14.16 -9.82 14.84
CA TYR A 225 13.72 -9.37 16.15
C TYR A 225 13.75 -7.85 16.18
N ALA A 226 12.77 -7.23 16.83
CA ALA A 226 12.70 -5.79 17.01
C ALA A 226 12.20 -5.45 18.42
N ASP A 227 12.69 -4.34 18.94
CA ASP A 227 12.30 -3.79 20.24
C ASP A 227 11.93 -2.32 20.06
N VAL A 228 10.82 -1.89 20.68
CA VAL A 228 10.32 -0.51 20.58
C VAL A 228 10.51 0.24 21.91
N ALA A 229 11.01 1.44 21.84
CA ALA A 229 11.28 2.25 23.01
C ALA A 229 10.02 2.55 23.84
N GLY A 230 10.00 2.08 25.08
CA GLY A 230 8.87 2.22 25.99
C GLY A 230 7.69 1.31 25.68
N GLY A 231 7.92 0.23 24.95
CA GLY A 231 6.93 -0.81 24.63
C GLY A 231 7.55 -2.19 24.67
N GLY A 232 6.99 -3.10 23.89
CA GLY A 232 7.41 -4.50 23.84
C GLY A 232 8.36 -4.82 22.70
N SER A 233 8.47 -6.12 22.46
CA SER A 233 9.27 -6.67 21.37
C SER A 233 8.41 -7.42 20.35
N GLY A 234 8.92 -7.51 19.14
CA GLY A 234 8.30 -8.20 18.03
C GLY A 234 9.28 -9.09 17.27
N PHE A 235 8.75 -9.91 16.39
CA PHE A 235 9.56 -10.79 15.56
C PHE A 235 8.97 -10.93 14.17
N THR A 236 9.83 -11.32 13.21
CA THR A 236 9.45 -11.52 11.81
C THR A 236 10.09 -12.80 11.31
N GLU A 237 9.30 -13.62 10.64
CA GLU A 237 9.74 -14.85 9.97
C GLU A 237 9.29 -14.78 8.52
N ARG A 238 10.21 -15.02 7.57
CA ARG A 238 9.90 -15.01 6.13
C ARG A 238 10.62 -16.15 5.44
N ALA A 239 9.93 -16.82 4.54
CA ALA A 239 10.48 -17.84 3.67
C ALA A 239 9.99 -17.62 2.24
N MET A 240 10.84 -17.87 1.25
CA MET A 240 10.53 -17.83 -0.16
C MET A 240 11.29 -18.95 -0.87
N PHE A 241 10.63 -19.65 -1.80
CA PHE A 241 11.22 -20.68 -2.66
C PHE A 241 10.77 -20.50 -4.09
N ASN A 242 11.70 -20.66 -5.01
CA ASN A 242 11.49 -20.69 -6.44
C ASN A 242 11.89 -22.05 -7.00
N LEU A 243 10.97 -22.70 -7.69
CA LEU A 243 11.10 -24.07 -8.18
C LEU A 243 10.75 -24.12 -9.67
N PRO A 244 11.71 -24.34 -10.57
CA PRO A 244 11.42 -24.74 -11.96
C PRO A 244 10.87 -26.16 -11.95
N LEU A 245 9.60 -26.32 -12.31
CA LEU A 245 8.94 -27.63 -12.43
C LEU A 245 9.23 -28.27 -13.78
N VAL A 246 9.33 -27.45 -14.83
CA VAL A 246 9.82 -27.81 -16.16
C VAL A 246 10.77 -26.71 -16.60
N SER A 247 12.01 -27.07 -16.89
CA SER A 247 13.04 -26.11 -17.30
C SER A 247 12.55 -25.22 -18.44
N ASP A 248 12.76 -23.91 -18.32
CA ASP A 248 12.39 -22.86 -19.26
C ASP A 248 10.88 -22.71 -19.54
N ARG A 249 10.02 -23.58 -18.97
CA ARG A 249 8.58 -23.63 -19.34
C ARG A 249 7.63 -23.46 -18.16
N LEU A 250 7.93 -24.03 -17.00
CA LEU A 250 7.00 -24.03 -15.87
C LEU A 250 7.76 -23.81 -14.56
N ALA A 251 7.37 -22.79 -13.85
CA ALA A 251 7.95 -22.49 -12.53
C ALA A 251 6.89 -22.18 -11.50
N LEU A 252 7.17 -22.59 -10.28
CA LEU A 252 6.40 -22.26 -9.08
C LEU A 252 7.26 -21.39 -8.16
N ARG A 253 6.70 -20.28 -7.69
CA ARG A 253 7.28 -19.44 -6.64
C ARG A 253 6.30 -19.35 -5.48
N VAL A 254 6.77 -19.62 -4.28
CA VAL A 254 5.96 -19.54 -3.05
C VAL A 254 6.68 -18.69 -2.02
N ASN A 255 5.93 -17.91 -1.26
CA ASN A 255 6.43 -17.28 -0.06
C ASN A 255 5.42 -17.40 1.08
N ALA A 256 5.93 -17.33 2.30
CA ALA A 256 5.15 -17.26 3.53
C ALA A 256 5.85 -16.35 4.53
N TYR A 257 5.07 -15.65 5.35
CA TYR A 257 5.60 -14.79 6.39
C TYR A 257 4.67 -14.77 7.61
N HIS A 258 5.31 -14.54 8.74
CA HIS A 258 4.65 -14.23 10.01
C HIS A 258 5.41 -13.09 10.68
N ARG A 259 4.67 -12.07 11.12
CA ARG A 259 5.22 -10.86 11.74
C ARG A 259 4.38 -10.48 12.95
N VAL A 260 5.06 -10.18 14.04
CA VAL A 260 4.49 -9.55 15.22
C VAL A 260 5.16 -8.19 15.37
N ASP A 261 4.41 -7.13 15.19
CA ASP A 261 4.86 -5.77 15.42
C ASP A 261 4.69 -5.42 16.91
N PRO A 262 5.71 -4.88 17.58
CA PRO A 262 5.65 -4.63 19.01
C PRO A 262 4.62 -3.56 19.37
N GLY A 263 3.84 -3.81 20.41
CA GLY A 263 2.95 -2.82 21.00
C GLY A 263 3.72 -1.82 21.87
N TYR A 264 3.19 -0.60 21.99
CA TYR A 264 3.81 0.47 22.76
C TYR A 264 2.79 1.44 23.40
N ILE A 265 1.52 1.13 23.32
CA ILE A 265 0.44 1.92 23.93
C ILE A 265 -0.18 1.10 25.07
N ASP A 266 -0.27 1.69 26.26
CA ASP A 266 -0.95 1.12 27.40
C ASP A 266 -2.34 1.73 27.56
N ASN A 267 -3.32 0.95 27.98
CA ASN A 267 -4.66 1.43 28.30
C ASN A 267 -4.80 1.65 29.80
N VAL A 268 -4.83 2.92 30.22
CA VAL A 268 -4.89 3.29 31.64
C VAL A 268 -6.24 2.93 32.30
N ALA A 269 -7.32 2.87 31.51
CA ALA A 269 -8.64 2.50 32.05
C ALA A 269 -8.73 1.02 32.45
N THR A 270 -8.02 0.14 31.74
CA THR A 270 -8.06 -1.30 31.96
C THR A 270 -6.78 -1.86 32.58
N GLY A 271 -5.71 -1.08 32.62
CA GLY A 271 -4.38 -1.52 33.04
C GLY A 271 -3.68 -2.48 32.06
N GLN A 272 -4.20 -2.64 30.85
CA GLN A 272 -3.60 -3.49 29.80
C GLN A 272 -2.44 -2.77 29.14
N SER A 273 -1.32 -3.47 28.97
CA SER A 273 -0.13 -2.96 28.28
C SER A 273 -0.09 -3.43 26.83
N GLU A 274 0.64 -2.67 25.98
CA GLU A 274 0.92 -2.99 24.59
C GLU A 274 -0.35 -3.25 23.75
N VAL A 275 -1.44 -2.51 24.00
CA VAL A 275 -2.75 -2.75 23.39
C VAL A 275 -2.75 -2.60 21.86
N ASN A 276 -1.79 -1.86 21.29
CA ASN A 276 -1.62 -1.71 19.85
C ASN A 276 -0.63 -2.70 19.21
N LYS A 277 -0.42 -3.86 19.82
CA LYS A 277 0.38 -4.94 19.25
C LYS A 277 -0.35 -5.58 18.06
N ASP A 278 0.34 -5.68 16.92
CA ASP A 278 -0.21 -6.21 15.69
C ASP A 278 0.42 -7.54 15.30
N THR A 279 -0.37 -8.41 14.70
CA THR A 279 0.10 -9.68 14.13
C THR A 279 -0.35 -9.77 12.68
N THR A 280 0.62 -9.94 11.78
CA THR A 280 0.37 -10.14 10.35
C THR A 280 0.91 -11.48 9.92
N SER A 281 0.12 -12.26 9.21
CA SER A 281 0.55 -13.53 8.60
C SER A 281 -0.03 -13.68 7.22
N GLY A 282 0.75 -14.24 6.31
CA GLY A 282 0.32 -14.38 4.93
C GLY A 282 1.32 -15.11 4.06
N GLY A 283 1.03 -15.08 2.78
CA GLY A 283 1.88 -15.65 1.75
C GLY A 283 1.27 -15.56 0.38
N ARG A 284 2.06 -15.94 -0.60
CA ARG A 284 1.68 -15.97 -2.01
C ARG A 284 2.24 -17.22 -2.67
N ALA A 285 1.45 -17.79 -3.57
CA ALA A 285 1.89 -18.81 -4.51
C ALA A 285 1.65 -18.31 -5.94
N GLN A 286 2.64 -18.42 -6.80
CA GLN A 286 2.56 -18.07 -8.22
C GLN A 286 3.07 -19.20 -9.09
N LEU A 287 2.30 -19.54 -10.12
CA LEU A 287 2.68 -20.47 -11.18
C LEU A 287 2.84 -19.68 -12.47
N LEU A 288 4.00 -19.76 -13.10
CA LEU A 288 4.27 -19.22 -14.43
C LEU A 288 4.46 -20.37 -15.40
N TRP A 289 3.63 -20.39 -16.45
CA TRP A 289 3.67 -21.36 -17.53
C TRP A 289 3.87 -20.67 -18.87
N THR A 290 4.92 -21.05 -19.59
CA THR A 290 5.26 -20.55 -20.92
C THR A 290 5.21 -21.72 -21.91
N PRO A 291 4.00 -22.15 -22.35
CA PRO A 291 3.85 -23.30 -23.25
C PRO A 291 4.59 -23.10 -24.56
N THR A 292 4.67 -21.88 -25.04
CA THR A 292 5.43 -21.45 -26.22
C THR A 292 6.13 -20.14 -25.91
N ASP A 293 7.06 -19.72 -26.75
CA ASP A 293 7.75 -18.43 -26.59
C ASP A 293 6.80 -17.23 -26.79
N ALA A 294 5.66 -17.46 -27.48
CA ALA A 294 4.64 -16.45 -27.73
C ALA A 294 3.57 -16.35 -26.62
N VAL A 295 3.45 -17.34 -25.75
CA VAL A 295 2.38 -17.37 -24.75
C VAL A 295 2.94 -17.55 -23.35
N SER A 296 2.52 -16.69 -22.43
CA SER A 296 2.77 -16.84 -20.99
C SER A 296 1.47 -16.76 -20.20
N VAL A 297 1.32 -17.66 -19.24
CA VAL A 297 0.18 -17.75 -18.33
C VAL A 297 0.71 -17.69 -16.92
N ARG A 298 0.23 -16.72 -16.13
CA ARG A 298 0.57 -16.59 -14.72
C ARG A 298 -0.68 -16.73 -13.87
N LEU A 299 -0.68 -17.69 -12.96
CA LEU A 299 -1.70 -17.86 -11.93
C LEU A 299 -1.11 -17.47 -10.58
N SER A 300 -1.79 -16.63 -9.83
CA SER A 300 -1.36 -16.13 -8.53
C SER A 300 -2.46 -16.26 -7.49
N ALA A 301 -2.09 -16.66 -6.29
CA ALA A 301 -2.96 -16.66 -5.11
C ALA A 301 -2.21 -16.00 -3.94
N LEU A 302 -2.77 -14.91 -3.41
CA LEU A 302 -2.23 -14.16 -2.27
C LEU A 302 -3.23 -14.19 -1.12
N GLY A 303 -2.75 -14.40 0.10
CA GLY A 303 -3.54 -14.31 1.31
C GLY A 303 -2.77 -13.62 2.43
N GLN A 304 -3.43 -12.69 3.14
CA GLN A 304 -2.90 -12.03 4.32
C GLN A 304 -3.99 -11.88 5.38
N ASN A 305 -3.63 -12.09 6.64
CA ASN A 305 -4.43 -11.78 7.80
C ASN A 305 -3.64 -10.81 8.67
N LEU A 306 -4.31 -9.75 9.11
CA LEU A 306 -3.81 -8.82 10.11
C LEU A 306 -4.78 -8.80 11.28
N SER A 307 -4.26 -8.82 12.49
CA SER A 307 -5.04 -8.73 13.73
C SER A 307 -4.34 -7.82 14.71
N SER A 308 -5.03 -6.79 15.16
CA SER A 308 -4.64 -5.92 16.27
C SER A 308 -5.45 -6.28 17.51
N ASN A 309 -4.80 -6.40 18.66
CA ASN A 309 -5.45 -6.69 19.92
C ASN A 309 -5.97 -5.44 20.66
N GLY A 310 -5.46 -4.29 20.27
CA GLY A 310 -5.90 -2.99 20.74
C GLY A 310 -6.31 -2.19 19.51
N LEU A 311 -7.38 -1.60 19.58
CA LEU A 311 -8.01 -0.59 18.76
C LEU A 311 -7.59 -0.43 17.32
N ALA A 312 -8.63 -0.48 16.51
CA ALA A 312 -8.75 0.31 15.32
C ALA A 312 -8.26 1.77 15.47
N ASN A 313 -8.09 2.28 16.65
CA ASN A 313 -7.56 3.60 16.95
C ASN A 313 -6.37 3.49 17.90
N SER A 314 -5.17 3.39 17.38
CA SER A 314 -3.94 3.64 18.16
C SER A 314 -3.88 5.11 18.61
N GLY A 315 -5.05 5.75 18.75
CA GLY A 315 -5.20 7.13 19.11
C GLY A 315 -5.00 7.33 20.61
N VAL A 316 -4.11 8.26 20.91
CA VAL A 316 -3.88 8.78 22.25
C VAL A 316 -4.72 10.03 22.40
N GLU A 317 -5.47 10.13 23.50
CA GLU A 317 -6.28 11.32 23.78
C GLU A 317 -5.39 12.54 24.00
N VAL A 318 -5.68 13.61 23.26
CA VAL A 318 -4.96 14.87 23.33
C VAL A 318 -5.92 16.01 23.66
N ASP A 319 -5.38 16.99 24.41
CA ASP A 319 -6.06 18.24 24.69
C ASP A 319 -6.32 18.99 23.37
N PRO A 320 -7.56 19.44 23.09
CA PRO A 320 -7.92 20.03 21.81
C PRO A 320 -7.22 21.35 21.50
N THR A 321 -6.73 22.06 22.51
CA THR A 321 -6.07 23.37 22.38
C THR A 321 -4.56 23.24 22.24
N THR A 322 -3.95 22.41 23.07
CA THR A 322 -2.49 22.29 23.17
C THR A 322 -1.93 21.13 22.36
N LEU A 323 -2.76 20.19 21.94
CA LEU A 323 -2.41 18.92 21.30
C LEU A 323 -1.46 18.04 22.15
N ARG A 324 -1.40 18.28 23.44
CA ARG A 324 -0.61 17.49 24.38
C ARG A 324 -1.40 16.26 24.80
N PRO A 325 -0.78 15.06 24.82
CA PRO A 325 -1.42 13.87 25.33
C PRO A 325 -1.87 14.03 26.78
N ILE A 326 -3.11 13.64 27.07
CA ILE A 326 -3.71 13.76 28.41
C ILE A 326 -3.05 12.76 29.36
N TYR A 327 -2.85 11.52 28.93
CA TYR A 327 -2.27 10.44 29.76
C TYR A 327 -0.79 10.17 29.45
N GLY A 328 -0.26 10.73 28.35
CA GLY A 328 1.10 10.53 27.85
C GLY A 328 1.13 9.93 26.45
N TYR A 329 2.26 10.08 25.74
CA TYR A 329 2.40 9.69 24.31
C TYR A 329 2.22 8.20 24.01
N GLN A 330 2.27 7.34 24.99
CA GLN A 330 2.13 5.90 24.86
C GLN A 330 1.02 5.38 25.79
N LYS A 331 0.02 6.20 26.08
CA LYS A 331 -1.10 5.86 26.97
C LYS A 331 -2.42 6.35 26.39
N GLN A 332 -3.44 5.52 26.51
CA GLN A 332 -4.82 5.84 26.12
C GLN A 332 -5.79 5.41 27.24
N SER A 333 -7.01 5.90 27.18
CA SER A 333 -8.09 5.50 28.10
C SER A 333 -9.28 5.01 27.28
N ARG A 334 -9.46 3.69 27.16
CA ARG A 334 -10.54 3.07 26.40
C ARG A 334 -11.30 2.09 27.25
N ALA A 335 -12.59 1.99 27.00
CA ALA A 335 -13.47 1.06 27.72
C ALA A 335 -13.05 -0.41 27.48
N ALA A 336 -13.25 -1.23 28.49
CA ALA A 336 -12.91 -2.65 28.43
C ALA A 336 -13.70 -3.37 27.31
N GLY A 337 -13.06 -4.32 26.65
CA GLY A 337 -13.69 -5.12 25.57
C GLY A 337 -13.83 -4.42 24.22
N THR A 338 -13.32 -3.21 24.08
CA THR A 338 -13.28 -2.48 22.79
C THR A 338 -11.94 -2.63 22.08
N GLY A 339 -11.86 -2.22 20.83
CA GLY A 339 -10.60 -2.05 20.11
C GLY A 339 -10.17 -3.22 19.25
N LEU A 340 -10.97 -4.23 19.06
CA LEU A 340 -10.67 -5.32 18.14
C LEU A 340 -10.62 -4.79 16.71
N PHE A 341 -9.52 -5.09 15.98
CA PHE A 341 -9.42 -4.91 14.53
C PHE A 341 -8.82 -6.15 13.90
N LYS A 342 -9.52 -6.73 12.94
CA LYS A 342 -9.03 -7.87 12.15
C LYS A 342 -9.39 -7.67 10.71
N ILE A 343 -8.42 -7.89 9.82
CA ILE A 343 -8.64 -7.85 8.39
C ILE A 343 -8.05 -9.08 7.71
N LYS A 344 -8.80 -9.64 6.76
CA LYS A 344 -8.38 -10.78 5.94
C LYS A 344 -8.44 -10.38 4.48
N TYR A 345 -7.30 -10.42 3.80
CA TYR A 345 -7.17 -10.18 2.36
C TYR A 345 -6.99 -11.50 1.62
N ARG A 346 -7.63 -11.64 0.47
CA ARG A 346 -7.41 -12.74 -0.48
C ARG A 346 -7.47 -12.15 -1.88
N LEU A 347 -6.53 -12.55 -2.72
CA LEU A 347 -6.48 -12.17 -4.13
C LEU A 347 -6.08 -13.38 -4.95
N TYR A 348 -6.86 -13.68 -5.96
CA TYR A 348 -6.59 -14.67 -7.00
C TYR A 348 -6.51 -13.94 -8.32
N ASP A 349 -5.47 -14.17 -9.10
CA ASP A 349 -5.23 -13.52 -10.38
C ASP A 349 -4.75 -14.51 -11.43
N LEU A 350 -5.33 -14.41 -12.61
CA LEU A 350 -4.93 -15.13 -13.82
C LEU A 350 -4.57 -14.10 -14.89
N SER A 351 -3.31 -14.04 -15.28
CA SER A 351 -2.81 -13.18 -16.35
C SER A 351 -2.32 -14.03 -17.53
N VAL A 352 -2.82 -13.73 -18.71
CA VAL A 352 -2.43 -14.38 -19.96
C VAL A 352 -1.87 -13.33 -20.90
N ASN A 353 -0.65 -13.54 -21.40
CA ASN A 353 -0.05 -12.71 -22.43
C ASN A 353 0.22 -13.58 -23.66
N ALA A 354 -0.25 -13.15 -24.83
CA ALA A 354 -0.07 -13.85 -26.09
C ALA A 354 0.47 -12.88 -27.14
N ASP A 355 1.67 -13.15 -27.64
CA ASP A 355 2.24 -12.47 -28.80
C ASP A 355 1.64 -13.08 -30.09
N LEU A 356 0.88 -12.26 -30.82
CA LEU A 356 0.23 -12.63 -32.08
C LEU A 356 1.11 -12.28 -33.29
N GLY A 357 2.34 -11.82 -33.09
CA GLY A 357 3.27 -11.33 -34.10
C GLY A 357 3.03 -9.86 -34.50
N TRP A 358 1.81 -9.46 -34.76
CA TRP A 358 1.44 -8.07 -35.11
C TRP A 358 0.93 -7.27 -33.91
N ALA A 359 0.52 -7.94 -32.84
CA ALA A 359 0.03 -7.33 -31.61
C ALA A 359 0.23 -8.29 -30.42
N THR A 360 0.18 -7.77 -29.21
CA THR A 360 0.13 -8.55 -27.97
C THR A 360 -1.27 -8.49 -27.39
N LEU A 361 -1.88 -9.64 -27.14
CA LEU A 361 -3.12 -9.77 -26.38
C LEU A 361 -2.78 -10.02 -24.92
N VAL A 362 -3.38 -9.22 -24.03
CA VAL A 362 -3.26 -9.38 -22.57
C VAL A 362 -4.64 -9.54 -21.97
N SER A 363 -4.83 -10.59 -21.18
CA SER A 363 -6.04 -10.83 -20.40
C SER A 363 -5.65 -10.91 -18.92
N SER A 364 -6.27 -10.09 -18.08
CA SER A 364 -6.12 -10.13 -16.61
C SER A 364 -7.48 -10.35 -15.97
N THR A 365 -7.62 -11.47 -15.26
CA THR A 365 -8.83 -11.85 -14.52
C THR A 365 -8.48 -11.96 -13.06
N SER A 366 -9.17 -11.22 -12.19
CA SER A 366 -8.91 -11.30 -10.76
C SER A 366 -10.18 -11.41 -9.93
N TYR A 367 -10.05 -12.07 -8.79
CA TYR A 367 -11.05 -12.09 -7.73
C TYR A 367 -10.39 -11.75 -6.40
N GLY A 368 -10.77 -10.60 -5.84
CA GLY A 368 -10.33 -10.13 -4.52
C GLY A 368 -11.43 -10.29 -3.47
N SER A 369 -11.07 -10.60 -2.25
CA SER A 369 -11.97 -10.50 -1.12
C SER A 369 -11.30 -9.87 0.09
N GLN A 370 -12.07 -9.06 0.81
CA GLN A 370 -11.66 -8.39 2.03
C GLN A 370 -12.73 -8.60 3.09
N LYS A 371 -12.33 -9.01 4.28
CA LYS A 371 -13.24 -9.15 5.43
C LYS A 371 -12.62 -8.43 6.61
N VAL A 372 -13.32 -7.42 7.10
CA VAL A 372 -12.95 -6.63 8.27
C VAL A 372 -13.88 -6.97 9.42
N ASN A 373 -13.36 -7.04 10.61
CA ASN A 373 -14.12 -7.09 11.83
C ASN A 373 -13.48 -6.12 12.82
N GLN A 374 -14.21 -5.08 13.15
CA GLN A 374 -13.75 -4.03 14.05
C GLN A 374 -14.79 -3.73 15.13
N ASN A 375 -14.31 -3.25 16.28
CA ASN A 375 -15.13 -2.88 17.43
C ASN A 375 -14.55 -1.58 18.03
N GLY A 376 -15.09 -0.43 17.60
CA GLY A 376 -14.66 0.89 18.04
C GLY A 376 -15.32 1.32 19.35
N ASP A 377 -14.54 1.92 20.26
CA ASP A 377 -15.06 2.57 21.47
C ASP A 377 -15.72 3.91 21.10
N VAL A 378 -16.99 4.07 21.44
CA VAL A 378 -17.77 5.29 21.26
C VAL A 378 -18.34 5.82 22.58
N THR A 379 -17.76 5.36 23.70
CA THR A 379 -18.19 5.73 25.05
C THR A 379 -18.12 7.24 25.25
N THR A 380 -17.07 7.89 24.82
CA THR A 380 -16.91 9.35 24.92
C THR A 380 -17.99 10.11 24.14
N ALA A 381 -18.42 9.57 23.00
CA ALA A 381 -19.45 10.19 22.16
C ALA A 381 -20.87 10.01 22.71
N TYR A 382 -21.20 8.81 23.17
CA TYR A 382 -22.57 8.46 23.57
C TYR A 382 -22.80 8.50 25.08
N GLY A 383 -21.78 8.25 25.90
CA GLY A 383 -21.89 8.18 27.36
C GLY A 383 -22.54 9.42 28.00
N PRO A 384 -22.10 10.65 27.67
CA PRO A 384 -22.70 11.88 28.23
C PRO A 384 -24.21 12.02 27.95
N LEU A 385 -24.69 11.49 26.86
CA LEU A 385 -26.11 11.54 26.46
C LEU A 385 -26.90 10.36 27.04
N LEU A 386 -26.37 9.13 26.91
CA LEU A 386 -27.15 7.91 27.17
C LEU A 386 -27.08 7.45 28.63
N ASN A 387 -25.96 7.67 29.34
CA ASN A 387 -25.84 7.28 30.76
C ASN A 387 -26.93 7.92 31.62
N PRO A 388 -27.15 9.26 31.58
CA PRO A 388 -28.27 9.84 32.32
C PRO A 388 -29.64 9.36 31.88
N ALA A 389 -29.83 9.12 30.56
CA ALA A 389 -31.10 8.70 30.00
C ALA A 389 -31.50 7.28 30.45
N PHE A 390 -30.52 6.39 30.68
CA PHE A 390 -30.75 5.00 31.14
C PHE A 390 -30.40 4.76 32.59
N GLY A 391 -30.01 5.79 33.35
CA GLY A 391 -29.64 5.66 34.75
C GLY A 391 -28.38 4.81 34.98
N LEU A 392 -27.42 4.88 34.08
CA LEU A 392 -26.15 4.17 34.14
C LEU A 392 -25.08 5.05 34.78
N ASP A 393 -24.36 4.53 35.77
CA ASP A 393 -23.25 5.21 36.41
C ASP A 393 -21.95 5.11 35.57
N ASN A 394 -21.73 3.99 34.86
CA ASN A 394 -20.52 3.66 34.14
C ASN A 394 -20.80 2.92 32.82
N GLY A 395 -21.75 3.41 32.04
CA GLY A 395 -22.09 2.81 30.75
C GLY A 395 -21.00 3.02 29.70
N GLY A 396 -20.51 1.95 29.10
CA GLY A 396 -19.63 1.91 27.94
C GLY A 396 -20.41 1.59 26.68
N TYR A 397 -19.95 2.12 25.55
CA TYR A 397 -20.61 1.96 24.25
C TYR A 397 -19.59 1.61 23.19
N SER A 398 -19.90 0.62 22.38
CA SER A 398 -19.05 0.25 21.23
C SER A 398 -19.87 0.04 19.97
N VAL A 399 -19.26 0.32 18.83
CA VAL A 399 -19.80 -0.01 17.51
C VAL A 399 -19.05 -1.21 16.96
N SER A 400 -19.74 -2.35 16.86
CA SER A 400 -19.26 -3.52 16.12
C SER A 400 -19.58 -3.31 14.65
N GLN A 401 -18.57 -3.47 13.78
CA GLN A 401 -18.71 -3.21 12.35
C GLN A 401 -17.99 -4.28 11.52
N PRO A 402 -18.62 -5.44 11.28
CA PRO A 402 -18.18 -6.39 10.27
C PRO A 402 -18.45 -5.84 8.86
N VAL A 403 -17.40 -5.79 8.04
CA VAL A 403 -17.46 -5.36 6.63
C VAL A 403 -16.94 -6.48 5.75
N SER A 404 -17.62 -6.75 4.63
CA SER A 404 -17.11 -7.67 3.63
C SER A 404 -17.17 -7.07 2.23
N LEU A 405 -16.16 -7.40 1.42
CA LEU A 405 -16.05 -7.07 0.01
C LEU A 405 -15.66 -8.32 -0.77
N GLY A 406 -16.37 -8.56 -1.88
CA GLY A 406 -15.95 -9.46 -2.94
C GLY A 406 -15.90 -8.70 -4.25
N LYS A 407 -14.75 -8.71 -4.94
CA LYS A 407 -14.50 -7.95 -6.18
C LYS A 407 -14.00 -8.86 -7.28
N PHE A 408 -14.78 -8.98 -8.33
CA PHE A 408 -14.36 -9.61 -9.59
C PHE A 408 -13.94 -8.53 -10.58
N THR A 409 -12.82 -8.75 -11.30
CA THR A 409 -12.33 -7.82 -12.32
C THR A 409 -11.85 -8.61 -13.53
N GLN A 410 -12.18 -8.11 -14.73
CA GLN A 410 -11.69 -8.60 -16.00
C GLN A 410 -11.19 -7.43 -16.85
N GLU A 411 -9.96 -7.53 -17.31
CA GLU A 411 -9.40 -6.63 -18.30
C GLU A 411 -8.94 -7.43 -19.51
N LEU A 412 -9.30 -6.98 -20.69
CA LEU A 412 -8.81 -7.50 -21.97
C LEU A 412 -8.23 -6.35 -22.77
N ARG A 413 -6.96 -6.43 -23.15
CA ARG A 413 -6.30 -5.41 -23.94
C ARG A 413 -5.51 -6.00 -25.10
N LEU A 414 -5.56 -5.31 -26.22
CA LEU A 414 -4.78 -5.59 -27.39
C LEU A 414 -3.88 -4.37 -27.66
N GLN A 415 -2.60 -4.61 -27.86
CA GLN A 415 -1.62 -3.56 -28.08
C GLN A 415 -0.65 -3.89 -29.19
N SER A 416 -0.27 -2.88 -29.98
CA SER A 416 0.74 -3.02 -31.02
C SER A 416 2.10 -3.39 -30.42
N SER A 417 2.98 -3.95 -31.23
CA SER A 417 4.38 -4.10 -30.89
C SER A 417 4.99 -2.71 -30.60
N ALA A 418 5.95 -2.64 -29.68
CA ALA A 418 6.68 -1.43 -29.38
C ALA A 418 7.64 -1.02 -30.52
N LYS A 419 8.08 0.25 -30.52
CA LYS A 419 9.05 0.82 -31.49
C LYS A 419 8.53 0.95 -32.93
N GLN A 420 7.20 1.10 -33.09
CA GLN A 420 6.60 1.47 -34.36
C GLN A 420 6.42 2.99 -34.45
N SER A 421 6.29 3.55 -35.66
CA SER A 421 5.96 4.97 -35.84
C SER A 421 4.62 5.36 -35.23
N LEU A 422 3.70 4.39 -35.14
CA LEU A 422 2.40 4.51 -34.54
C LEU A 422 2.17 3.29 -33.64
N GLU A 423 2.17 3.51 -32.35
CA GLU A 423 1.83 2.49 -31.35
C GLU A 423 0.41 2.74 -30.86
N TRP A 424 -0.35 1.67 -30.65
CA TRP A 424 -1.73 1.77 -30.20
C TRP A 424 -2.03 0.70 -29.16
N ARG A 425 -3.03 0.98 -28.33
CA ARG A 425 -3.63 0.03 -27.40
C ARG A 425 -5.12 0.28 -27.32
N VAL A 426 -5.90 -0.79 -27.29
CA VAL A 426 -7.33 -0.78 -27.02
C VAL A 426 -7.63 -1.76 -25.90
N GLY A 427 -8.57 -1.44 -25.03
CA GLY A 427 -8.93 -2.31 -23.93
C GLY A 427 -10.38 -2.21 -23.51
N LEU A 428 -10.85 -3.31 -22.95
CA LEU A 428 -12.14 -3.44 -22.29
C LEU A 428 -11.91 -3.80 -20.83
N PHE A 429 -12.68 -3.19 -19.96
CA PHE A 429 -12.60 -3.41 -18.52
C PHE A 429 -13.99 -3.64 -17.94
N TYR A 430 -14.08 -4.61 -17.05
CA TYR A 430 -15.28 -4.88 -16.26
C TYR A 430 -14.90 -5.13 -14.80
N THR A 431 -15.63 -4.57 -13.86
CA THR A 431 -15.55 -4.96 -12.45
C THR A 431 -16.94 -5.04 -11.83
N ARG A 432 -17.07 -5.96 -10.86
CA ARG A 432 -18.25 -6.08 -10.00
C ARG A 432 -17.81 -6.27 -8.57
N GLU A 433 -18.34 -5.42 -7.70
CA GLU A 433 -18.16 -5.51 -6.25
C GLU A 433 -19.47 -5.88 -5.58
N ASN A 434 -19.39 -6.78 -4.58
CA ASN A 434 -20.47 -7.07 -3.66
C ASN A 434 -19.99 -6.73 -2.25
N THR A 435 -20.75 -5.90 -1.53
CA THR A 435 -20.37 -5.34 -0.23
C THR A 435 -21.46 -5.57 0.79
N THR A 436 -21.07 -5.86 2.02
CA THR A 436 -21.93 -5.79 3.20
C THR A 436 -21.23 -5.04 4.31
N ASN A 437 -21.95 -4.18 5.02
CA ASN A 437 -21.48 -3.45 6.19
C ASN A 437 -22.60 -3.49 7.22
N HIS A 438 -22.33 -4.05 8.39
CA HIS A 438 -23.30 -4.16 9.46
C HIS A 438 -22.76 -3.43 10.68
N GLN A 439 -23.55 -2.54 11.26
CA GLN A 439 -23.18 -1.73 12.41
C GLN A 439 -24.16 -1.98 13.55
N THR A 440 -23.64 -2.38 14.70
CA THR A 440 -24.45 -2.61 15.90
C THR A 440 -23.82 -1.88 17.09
N VAL A 441 -24.63 -1.12 17.82
CA VAL A 441 -24.19 -0.48 19.06
C VAL A 441 -24.43 -1.44 20.24
N HIS A 442 -23.35 -1.75 20.95
CA HIS A 442 -23.38 -2.56 22.17
C HIS A 442 -23.20 -1.70 23.40
N VAL A 443 -23.90 -2.03 24.49
CA VAL A 443 -23.82 -1.37 25.79
C VAL A 443 -23.25 -2.34 26.82
N PHE A 444 -22.32 -1.88 27.64
CA PHE A 444 -21.61 -2.68 28.63
C PHE A 444 -21.12 -1.79 29.79
N ASP A 445 -20.68 -2.40 30.88
CA ASP A 445 -19.95 -1.67 31.91
C ASP A 445 -18.54 -1.29 31.42
N ALA A 446 -18.21 0.00 31.43
CA ALA A 446 -16.99 0.51 30.79
C ALA A 446 -15.70 0.01 31.45
N ALA A 447 -15.74 -0.36 32.75
CA ALA A 447 -14.58 -0.87 33.47
C ALA A 447 -14.35 -2.37 33.26
N THR A 448 -15.42 -3.15 33.17
CA THR A 448 -15.34 -4.62 33.13
C THR A 448 -15.59 -5.21 31.78
N GLY A 449 -16.24 -4.48 30.86
CA GLY A 449 -16.72 -4.99 29.57
C GLY A 449 -17.92 -5.93 29.69
N THR A 450 -18.57 -6.03 30.88
CA THR A 450 -19.76 -6.87 31.07
C THR A 450 -20.94 -6.27 30.32
N PRO A 451 -21.60 -7.03 29.43
CA PRO A 451 -22.78 -6.52 28.70
C PRO A 451 -23.89 -6.06 29.64
N ILE A 452 -24.51 -4.93 29.29
CA ILE A 452 -25.72 -4.41 29.97
C ILE A 452 -26.90 -4.62 29.03
N ASP A 453 -27.95 -5.24 29.55
CA ASP A 453 -29.16 -5.50 28.78
C ASP A 453 -30.00 -4.22 28.68
N LEU A 454 -29.96 -3.59 27.52
CA LEU A 454 -30.75 -2.42 27.16
C LEU A 454 -31.49 -2.66 25.85
N PRO A 455 -32.56 -1.88 25.58
CA PRO A 455 -33.21 -1.89 24.27
C PRO A 455 -32.19 -1.67 23.15
N ASN A 456 -32.45 -2.25 21.97
CA ASN A 456 -31.63 -2.06 20.80
C ASN A 456 -31.39 -0.55 20.53
N LEU A 457 -30.15 -0.07 20.67
CA LEU A 457 -29.81 1.32 20.42
C LEU A 457 -29.67 1.60 18.94
N ALA A 458 -28.95 0.75 18.22
CA ALA A 458 -28.80 0.83 16.77
C ALA A 458 -28.36 -0.52 16.22
N ASP A 459 -29.07 -0.96 15.21
CA ASP A 459 -28.74 -2.09 14.35
C ASP A 459 -28.97 -1.65 12.90
N LEU A 460 -27.88 -1.52 12.14
CA LEU A 460 -27.91 -0.98 10.80
C LEU A 460 -27.20 -1.92 9.83
N SER A 461 -27.95 -2.56 8.97
CA SER A 461 -27.44 -3.40 7.89
C SER A 461 -27.41 -2.61 6.57
N ILE A 462 -26.22 -2.43 6.00
CA ILE A 462 -25.98 -1.80 4.70
C ILE A 462 -25.51 -2.91 3.76
N GLY A 463 -26.44 -3.41 2.96
CA GLY A 463 -26.20 -4.50 2.02
C GLY A 463 -27.45 -5.33 1.73
N PRO A 464 -27.45 -6.03 0.57
CA PRO A 464 -26.35 -6.13 -0.38
C PRO A 464 -26.04 -4.80 -1.07
N GLY A 465 -24.77 -4.43 -1.09
CA GLY A 465 -24.25 -3.33 -1.90
C GLY A 465 -23.64 -3.91 -3.19
N ILE A 466 -24.01 -3.38 -4.35
CA ILE A 466 -23.51 -3.81 -5.64
C ILE A 466 -22.95 -2.61 -6.39
N PHE A 467 -21.68 -2.66 -6.75
CA PHE A 467 -21.06 -1.75 -7.69
C PHE A 467 -20.68 -2.50 -8.95
N LYS A 468 -20.96 -1.91 -10.12
CA LYS A 468 -20.53 -2.43 -11.42
C LYS A 468 -19.94 -1.32 -12.25
N GLU A 469 -18.85 -1.61 -12.93
CA GLU A 469 -18.22 -0.70 -13.89
C GLU A 469 -17.94 -1.45 -15.19
N TRP A 470 -18.28 -0.80 -16.32
CA TRP A 470 -17.86 -1.18 -17.66
C TRP A 470 -17.08 -0.01 -18.25
N ALA A 471 -15.96 -0.30 -18.88
CA ALA A 471 -15.23 0.74 -19.57
C ALA A 471 -14.57 0.23 -20.84
N GLY A 472 -14.56 1.11 -21.85
CA GLY A 472 -13.72 0.97 -23.03
C GLY A 472 -12.67 2.08 -23.04
N TYR A 473 -11.42 1.73 -23.38
CA TYR A 473 -10.36 2.71 -23.51
C TYR A 473 -9.48 2.44 -24.72
N ALA A 474 -8.87 3.51 -25.20
CA ALA A 474 -7.87 3.44 -26.27
C ALA A 474 -6.80 4.49 -26.04
N ASP A 475 -5.59 4.16 -26.41
CA ASP A 475 -4.49 5.12 -26.51
C ASP A 475 -3.67 4.91 -27.80
N LEU A 476 -3.08 6.00 -28.25
CA LEU A 476 -2.29 6.09 -29.47
C LEU A 476 -1.03 6.87 -29.19
N THR A 477 0.13 6.30 -29.41
CA THR A 477 1.41 7.01 -29.36
C THR A 477 1.96 7.19 -30.77
N TRP A 478 2.03 8.43 -31.22
CA TRP A 478 2.59 8.79 -32.52
C TRP A 478 4.01 9.31 -32.35
N HIS A 479 4.92 8.76 -33.16
CA HIS A 479 6.33 9.13 -33.21
C HIS A 479 6.65 9.85 -34.52
N PRO A 480 6.32 11.17 -34.68
CA PRO A 480 6.57 11.90 -35.91
C PRO A 480 8.07 12.04 -36.22
N THR A 481 8.91 11.98 -35.20
CA THR A 481 10.37 11.93 -35.33
C THR A 481 10.96 10.99 -34.30
N SER A 482 12.23 10.65 -34.41
CA SER A 482 12.94 9.85 -33.39
C SER A 482 13.04 10.53 -32.00
N ARG A 483 12.79 11.84 -31.93
CA ARG A 483 12.86 12.64 -30.70
C ARG A 483 11.51 13.08 -30.15
N LEU A 484 10.49 13.17 -30.98
CA LEU A 484 9.14 13.61 -30.57
C LEU A 484 8.18 12.43 -30.54
N SER A 485 7.51 12.26 -29.42
CA SER A 485 6.40 11.29 -29.26
C SER A 485 5.20 12.00 -28.66
N ILE A 486 4.01 11.66 -29.14
CA ILE A 486 2.74 12.24 -28.65
C ILE A 486 1.81 11.09 -28.28
N LEU A 487 1.53 10.92 -27.00
CA LEU A 487 0.55 9.97 -26.49
C LEU A 487 -0.80 10.65 -26.32
N LEU A 488 -1.82 10.09 -26.95
CA LEU A 488 -3.22 10.48 -26.83
C LEU A 488 -4.02 9.30 -26.27
N GLY A 489 -4.87 9.53 -25.28
CA GLY A 489 -5.68 8.49 -24.68
C GLY A 489 -7.05 8.96 -24.28
N ALA A 490 -8.03 8.06 -24.35
CA ALA A 490 -9.39 8.28 -23.84
C ALA A 490 -9.95 6.99 -23.23
N ARG A 491 -10.77 7.16 -22.19
CA ARG A 491 -11.57 6.09 -21.56
C ARG A 491 -12.98 6.60 -21.35
N HIS A 492 -13.96 5.82 -21.74
CA HIS A 492 -15.36 6.02 -21.38
C HIS A 492 -15.77 4.92 -20.41
N THR A 493 -16.29 5.33 -19.26
CA THR A 493 -16.73 4.45 -18.18
C THR A 493 -18.22 4.59 -17.98
N HIS A 494 -18.91 3.48 -17.68
CA HIS A 494 -20.27 3.49 -17.16
C HIS A 494 -20.27 2.71 -15.85
N ASP A 495 -20.64 3.36 -14.77
CA ASP A 495 -20.77 2.76 -13.45
C ASP A 495 -22.20 2.80 -12.94
N SER A 496 -22.53 1.82 -12.08
CA SER A 496 -23.82 1.74 -11.40
C SER A 496 -23.62 1.20 -9.99
N THR A 497 -24.31 1.79 -9.04
CA THR A 497 -24.28 1.44 -7.63
C THR A 497 -25.70 1.21 -7.12
N SER A 498 -25.88 0.15 -6.32
CA SER A 498 -27.15 -0.16 -5.63
C SER A 498 -26.84 -0.56 -4.21
N TYR A 499 -27.52 0.03 -3.23
CA TYR A 499 -27.41 -0.32 -1.82
C TYR A 499 -28.78 -0.45 -1.19
N THR A 500 -28.97 -1.49 -0.36
CA THR A 500 -30.12 -1.64 0.50
C THR A 500 -29.71 -1.31 1.94
N GLN A 501 -30.52 -0.54 2.65
CA GLN A 501 -30.38 -0.27 4.07
C GLN A 501 -31.57 -0.83 4.82
N VAL A 502 -31.29 -1.62 5.86
CA VAL A 502 -32.26 -2.03 6.87
C VAL A 502 -31.75 -1.57 8.22
N GLY A 503 -32.54 -0.80 8.94
CA GLY A 503 -32.15 -0.23 10.22
C GLY A 503 -33.24 -0.36 11.27
N SER A 504 -32.81 -0.50 12.53
CA SER A 504 -33.68 -0.48 13.71
C SER A 504 -32.94 0.04 14.93
N GLY A 505 -33.67 0.48 15.94
CA GLY A 505 -33.10 0.94 17.20
C GLY A 505 -33.49 2.35 17.59
N LEU A 506 -33.22 2.70 18.84
CA LEU A 506 -33.59 4.03 19.40
C LEU A 506 -32.88 5.19 18.74
N LEU A 507 -31.62 5.00 18.31
CA LEU A 507 -30.80 6.04 17.69
C LEU A 507 -31.03 6.13 16.17
N THR A 508 -31.30 5.00 15.50
CA THR A 508 -31.42 4.93 14.06
C THR A 508 -32.86 4.97 13.55
N GLY A 509 -33.84 4.68 14.43
CA GLY A 509 -35.20 4.45 14.01
C GLY A 509 -35.33 3.20 13.13
N SER A 510 -36.48 3.05 12.48
CA SER A 510 -36.72 1.97 11.52
C SER A 510 -36.50 2.48 10.09
N SER A 511 -35.73 1.77 9.29
CA SER A 511 -35.52 2.05 7.87
C SER A 511 -35.45 0.74 7.07
N ASP A 512 -36.06 0.74 5.88
CA ASP A 512 -35.95 -0.33 4.89
C ASP A 512 -36.12 0.30 3.52
N PHE A 513 -35.02 0.51 2.82
CA PHE A 513 -35.04 1.13 1.48
C PHE A 513 -33.83 0.71 0.66
N THR A 514 -33.98 0.80 -0.67
CA THR A 514 -32.89 0.62 -1.64
C THR A 514 -32.72 1.89 -2.44
N THR A 515 -31.47 2.28 -2.63
CA THR A 515 -31.11 3.44 -3.44
C THR A 515 -30.12 3.07 -4.54
N HIS A 516 -30.17 3.81 -5.64
CA HIS A 516 -29.39 3.56 -6.84
C HIS A 516 -28.69 4.83 -7.31
N SER A 517 -27.52 4.67 -7.90
CA SER A 517 -26.80 5.76 -8.58
C SER A 517 -26.14 5.24 -9.84
N THR A 518 -26.08 6.05 -10.88
CA THR A 518 -25.34 5.74 -12.12
C THR A 518 -24.56 6.96 -12.57
N ASP A 519 -23.38 6.74 -13.15
CA ASP A 519 -22.58 7.80 -13.78
C ASP A 519 -21.88 7.27 -15.04
N SER A 520 -21.47 8.18 -15.92
CA SER A 520 -20.78 7.83 -17.18
C SER A 520 -19.65 8.82 -17.47
N PRO A 521 -18.57 8.82 -16.67
CA PRO A 521 -17.44 9.72 -16.87
C PRO A 521 -16.60 9.34 -18.08
N THR A 522 -16.08 10.37 -18.75
CA THR A 522 -15.02 10.23 -19.77
C THR A 522 -13.75 10.89 -19.27
N THR A 523 -12.62 10.20 -19.40
CA THR A 523 -11.29 10.70 -19.05
C THR A 523 -10.38 10.73 -20.26
N TYR A 524 -9.45 11.69 -20.29
CA TYR A 524 -8.52 11.88 -21.41
C TYR A 524 -7.09 12.07 -20.91
N LEU A 525 -6.16 11.77 -21.81
CA LEU A 525 -4.73 11.94 -21.64
C LEU A 525 -4.13 12.51 -22.91
N ILE A 526 -3.35 13.58 -22.78
CA ILE A 526 -2.53 14.17 -23.84
C ILE A 526 -1.14 14.33 -23.27
N ASN A 527 -0.13 13.69 -23.87
CA ASN A 527 1.21 13.66 -23.31
C ASN A 527 2.29 13.70 -24.41
N PRO A 528 2.57 14.87 -24.98
CA PRO A 528 3.75 15.06 -25.81
C PRO A 528 5.04 14.98 -24.98
N ASN A 529 6.06 14.33 -25.51
CA ASN A 529 7.38 14.29 -24.94
C ASN A 529 8.45 14.47 -26.03
N PHE A 530 9.55 15.10 -25.64
CA PHE A 530 10.64 15.43 -26.54
C PHE A 530 11.98 15.01 -25.94
N LYS A 531 12.70 14.12 -26.63
CA LYS A 531 14.07 13.75 -26.31
C LYS A 531 15.00 14.84 -26.81
N VAL A 532 15.47 15.69 -25.90
CA VAL A 532 16.46 16.72 -26.23
C VAL A 532 17.74 16.05 -26.70
N ASN A 533 18.16 15.01 -26.00
CA ASN A 533 19.23 14.07 -26.35
C ASN A 533 18.97 12.71 -25.65
N ASP A 534 19.95 11.80 -25.71
CA ASP A 534 19.82 10.45 -25.10
C ASP A 534 19.80 10.49 -23.55
N GLN A 535 20.19 11.62 -22.94
CA GLN A 535 20.28 11.80 -21.50
C GLN A 535 19.17 12.69 -20.92
N LEU A 536 18.42 13.41 -21.76
CA LEU A 536 17.42 14.39 -21.31
C LEU A 536 16.14 14.29 -22.14
N MET A 537 15.03 14.07 -21.46
CA MET A 537 13.67 14.10 -22.00
C MET A 537 12.85 15.17 -21.26
N ALA A 538 12.14 16.01 -21.99
CA ALA A 538 11.11 16.91 -21.46
C ALA A 538 9.73 16.42 -21.90
N TYR A 539 8.71 16.67 -21.06
CA TYR A 539 7.33 16.28 -21.37
C TYR A 539 6.31 17.28 -20.83
N VAL A 540 5.17 17.31 -21.49
CA VAL A 540 3.95 17.96 -21.00
C VAL A 540 2.88 16.88 -20.86
N ARG A 541 2.07 16.95 -19.81
CA ARG A 541 1.00 15.99 -19.59
C ARG A 541 -0.28 16.71 -19.15
N VAL A 542 -1.37 16.48 -19.88
CA VAL A 542 -2.72 16.87 -19.48
C VAL A 542 -3.52 15.59 -19.29
N ALA A 543 -3.98 15.36 -18.07
CA ALA A 543 -4.68 14.13 -17.72
C ALA A 543 -5.87 14.40 -16.82
N THR A 544 -6.91 13.56 -16.93
CA THR A 544 -8.10 13.64 -16.11
C THR A 544 -8.31 12.38 -15.27
N GLY A 545 -8.98 12.55 -14.13
CA GLY A 545 -9.37 11.46 -13.23
C GLY A 545 -10.74 11.72 -12.62
N PHE A 546 -11.34 10.68 -12.04
CA PHE A 546 -12.61 10.75 -11.36
C PHE A 546 -12.69 9.76 -10.19
N ARG A 547 -13.56 10.05 -9.21
CA ARG A 547 -14.08 9.07 -8.25
C ARG A 547 -15.55 8.82 -8.55
N PRO A 548 -16.04 7.58 -8.50
CA PRO A 548 -17.44 7.26 -8.71
C PRO A 548 -18.32 7.96 -7.70
N GLY A 549 -19.51 8.36 -8.13
CA GLY A 549 -20.60 8.71 -7.24
C GLY A 549 -21.19 7.48 -6.55
N GLY A 550 -22.17 7.68 -5.70
CA GLY A 550 -22.79 6.58 -4.98
C GLY A 550 -24.09 6.96 -4.30
N ALA A 551 -24.68 5.97 -3.68
CA ALA A 551 -25.85 6.14 -2.84
C ALA A 551 -25.43 6.62 -1.44
N ASN A 552 -26.23 7.46 -0.78
CA ASN A 552 -26.11 7.74 0.63
C ASN A 552 -27.00 6.77 1.41
N VAL A 553 -26.35 5.90 2.17
CA VAL A 553 -26.96 5.00 3.16
C VAL A 553 -26.21 5.17 4.49
N GLY A 554 -26.71 4.62 5.59
CA GLY A 554 -26.11 4.83 6.91
C GLY A 554 -26.70 6.05 7.65
N VAL A 555 -27.68 6.73 7.06
CA VAL A 555 -28.34 7.91 7.64
C VAL A 555 -29.84 7.60 7.79
N PRO A 556 -30.44 7.85 8.96
CA PRO A 556 -31.87 7.74 9.12
C PRO A 556 -32.64 8.67 8.16
N PRO A 557 -33.77 8.22 7.61
CA PRO A 557 -34.64 9.07 6.80
C PRO A 557 -35.11 10.31 7.56
N GLY A 558 -35.22 11.43 6.88
CA GLY A 558 -35.75 12.69 7.45
C GLY A 558 -34.69 13.66 7.99
N LEU A 559 -33.41 13.29 8.04
CA LEU A 559 -32.32 14.18 8.46
C LEU A 559 -31.81 15.12 7.36
N GLY A 560 -32.43 15.12 6.17
CA GLY A 560 -32.08 16.04 5.08
C GLY A 560 -30.82 15.64 4.29
N ALA A 561 -30.25 14.45 4.51
CA ALA A 561 -29.15 13.93 3.72
C ALA A 561 -29.62 13.63 2.27
N PRO A 562 -28.85 13.97 1.22
CA PRO A 562 -29.19 13.60 -0.14
C PRO A 562 -29.16 12.09 -0.31
N LEU A 563 -30.07 11.52 -1.11
CA LEU A 563 -30.13 10.06 -1.34
C LEU A 563 -28.92 9.51 -2.11
N SER A 564 -28.20 10.38 -2.83
CA SER A 564 -27.01 10.03 -3.60
C SER A 564 -26.07 11.22 -3.73
N PHE A 565 -24.83 10.93 -4.05
CA PHE A 565 -23.81 11.93 -4.40
C PHE A 565 -23.21 11.59 -5.78
N ALA A 566 -22.82 12.61 -6.52
CA ALA A 566 -22.27 12.47 -7.86
C ALA A 566 -20.77 12.20 -7.85
N SER A 567 -20.21 11.76 -8.98
CA SER A 567 -18.77 11.68 -9.18
C SER A 567 -18.11 13.06 -9.07
N ASP A 568 -16.91 13.09 -8.49
CA ASP A 568 -16.01 14.24 -8.60
C ASP A 568 -14.95 14.01 -9.69
N LYS A 569 -14.45 15.09 -10.25
CA LYS A 569 -13.53 15.05 -11.39
C LYS A 569 -12.42 16.06 -11.21
N LEU A 570 -11.24 15.72 -11.69
CA LEU A 570 -10.13 16.65 -11.76
C LEU A 570 -9.43 16.62 -13.12
N THR A 571 -8.77 17.74 -13.44
CA THR A 571 -7.85 17.89 -14.56
C THR A 571 -6.50 18.33 -14.03
N SER A 572 -5.44 17.65 -14.44
CA SER A 572 -4.05 17.96 -14.08
C SER A 572 -3.28 18.40 -15.31
N TYR A 573 -2.50 19.45 -15.15
CA TYR A 573 -1.53 19.98 -16.10
C TYR A 573 -0.15 19.82 -15.49
N GLU A 574 0.77 19.17 -16.19
CA GLU A 574 2.11 18.84 -15.70
C GLU A 574 3.14 19.16 -16.78
N LEU A 575 4.25 19.77 -16.39
CA LEU A 575 5.45 19.97 -17.19
C LEU A 575 6.63 19.39 -16.41
N GLY A 576 7.36 18.48 -17.01
CA GLY A 576 8.48 17.85 -16.34
C GLY A 576 9.63 17.50 -17.28
N PHE A 577 10.72 17.09 -16.66
CA PHE A 577 11.86 16.53 -17.36
C PHE A 577 12.46 15.36 -16.59
N LYS A 578 13.14 14.49 -17.32
CA LYS A 578 13.91 13.36 -16.80
C LYS A 578 15.29 13.37 -17.39
N SER A 579 16.29 13.14 -16.56
CA SER A 579 17.67 13.16 -17.01
C SER A 579 18.51 12.05 -16.38
N THR A 580 19.44 11.52 -17.18
CA THR A 580 20.53 10.64 -16.75
C THR A 580 21.85 11.28 -17.14
N LEU A 581 22.60 11.71 -16.15
CA LEU A 581 23.81 12.53 -16.32
C LEU A 581 25.03 11.77 -15.84
N LEU A 582 26.23 12.29 -16.14
CA LEU A 582 27.51 11.77 -15.65
C LEU A 582 27.68 10.26 -15.95
N ASP A 583 27.54 9.88 -17.21
CA ASP A 583 27.61 8.47 -17.67
C ASP A 583 26.66 7.54 -16.91
N ARG A 584 25.44 8.06 -16.63
CA ARG A 584 24.35 7.38 -15.91
C ARG A 584 24.59 7.14 -14.41
N SER A 585 25.65 7.75 -13.84
CA SER A 585 25.86 7.73 -12.39
C SER A 585 24.96 8.74 -11.64
N MET A 586 24.26 9.65 -12.35
CA MET A 586 23.33 10.59 -11.75
C MET A 586 22.00 10.62 -12.51
N VAL A 587 20.92 10.57 -11.75
CA VAL A 587 19.53 10.76 -12.20
C VAL A 587 18.98 12.02 -11.54
N PHE A 588 18.36 12.89 -12.32
CA PHE A 588 17.65 14.05 -11.82
C PHE A 588 16.37 14.28 -12.61
N ASP A 589 15.23 14.12 -11.95
CA ASP A 589 13.89 14.29 -12.51
C ASP A 589 13.17 15.37 -11.71
N ALA A 590 12.46 16.26 -12.41
CA ALA A 590 11.61 17.24 -11.75
C ALA A 590 10.37 17.55 -12.58
N ASP A 591 9.32 17.94 -11.90
CA ASP A 591 8.06 18.37 -12.52
C ASP A 591 7.38 19.48 -11.71
N VAL A 592 6.58 20.26 -12.43
CA VAL A 592 5.64 21.21 -11.87
C VAL A 592 4.24 20.82 -12.31
N PHE A 593 3.27 20.92 -11.40
CA PHE A 593 1.91 20.54 -11.69
C PHE A 593 0.90 21.58 -11.20
N TYR A 594 -0.24 21.60 -11.88
CA TYR A 594 -1.44 22.33 -11.49
C TYR A 594 -2.66 21.42 -11.68
N ILE A 595 -3.48 21.26 -10.64
CA ILE A 595 -4.68 20.42 -10.62
C ILE A 595 -5.89 21.30 -10.30
N ASP A 596 -6.93 21.22 -11.14
CA ASP A 596 -8.27 21.76 -10.90
C ASP A 596 -9.22 20.64 -10.53
N TRP A 597 -9.80 20.69 -9.32
CA TRP A 597 -10.66 19.66 -8.76
C TRP A 597 -12.06 20.20 -8.49
N ASN A 598 -13.06 19.57 -9.10
CA ASN A 598 -14.43 20.03 -9.14
C ASN A 598 -15.40 19.04 -8.52
N ARG A 599 -16.47 19.56 -7.88
CA ARG A 599 -17.56 18.79 -7.24
C ARG A 599 -17.05 17.80 -6.20
N ILE A 600 -16.14 18.24 -5.34
CA ILE A 600 -15.47 17.41 -4.36
C ILE A 600 -16.48 16.62 -3.53
N GLN A 601 -16.27 15.31 -3.37
CA GLN A 601 -17.01 14.49 -2.44
C GLN A 601 -16.52 14.79 -1.02
N LEU A 602 -17.39 15.36 -0.20
CA LEU A 602 -17.11 15.79 1.16
C LEU A 602 -17.99 15.02 2.14
N THR A 603 -17.42 14.65 3.27
CA THR A 603 -18.13 14.03 4.38
C THR A 603 -18.79 15.11 5.23
N SER A 604 -20.10 15.04 5.42
CA SER A 604 -20.90 15.93 6.23
C SER A 604 -21.64 15.13 7.31
N THR A 605 -22.20 15.81 8.31
CA THR A 605 -22.96 15.19 9.40
C THR A 605 -24.33 15.82 9.56
N ALA A 606 -25.33 15.01 9.86
CA ALA A 606 -26.67 15.45 10.25
C ALA A 606 -27.19 14.57 11.37
N GLY A 607 -27.57 15.17 12.49
CA GLY A 607 -28.06 14.43 13.67
C GLY A 607 -27.05 13.41 14.23
N GLY A 608 -25.74 13.64 14.05
CA GLY A 608 -24.69 12.69 14.45
C GLY A 608 -24.38 11.60 13.41
N PHE A 609 -25.12 11.51 12.31
CA PHE A 609 -24.89 10.54 11.24
C PHE A 609 -24.08 11.16 10.10
N VAL A 610 -23.18 10.36 9.54
CA VAL A 610 -22.27 10.78 8.49
C VAL A 610 -22.87 10.49 7.12
N PHE A 611 -22.81 11.45 6.21
CA PHE A 611 -23.23 11.31 4.81
C PHE A 611 -22.28 12.03 3.87
N LEU A 612 -22.41 11.76 2.58
CA LEU A 612 -21.64 12.41 1.54
C LEU A 612 -22.43 13.44 0.78
N SER A 613 -21.80 14.56 0.49
CA SER A 613 -22.33 15.59 -0.39
C SER A 613 -21.26 16.03 -1.39
N ASN A 614 -21.71 16.49 -2.56
CA ASN A 614 -20.81 17.14 -3.50
C ASN A 614 -20.81 18.63 -3.23
N GLY A 615 -19.65 19.23 -3.22
CA GLY A 615 -19.55 20.67 -3.13
C GLY A 615 -18.12 21.15 -3.07
N GLY A 616 -17.99 22.46 -3.18
CA GLY A 616 -16.68 23.06 -3.22
C GLY A 616 -15.93 22.78 -4.52
N LYS A 617 -14.86 23.52 -4.67
CA LYS A 617 -13.81 23.33 -5.68
C LYS A 617 -12.48 23.50 -5.00
N ALA A 618 -11.45 22.84 -5.48
CA ALA A 618 -10.11 23.03 -4.97
C ALA A 618 -9.11 23.09 -6.12
N LYS A 619 -7.97 23.69 -5.84
CA LYS A 619 -6.76 23.57 -6.64
C LYS A 619 -5.68 22.89 -5.83
N SER A 620 -4.80 22.18 -6.53
CA SER A 620 -3.52 21.76 -5.97
C SER A 620 -2.43 22.09 -6.99
N GLN A 621 -1.37 22.75 -6.55
CA GLN A 621 -0.23 23.11 -7.39
C GLN A 621 1.06 22.82 -6.65
N GLY A 622 2.11 22.48 -7.40
CA GLY A 622 3.35 22.13 -6.73
C GLY A 622 4.51 21.87 -7.63
N LEU A 623 5.63 21.55 -6.98
CA LEU A 623 6.88 21.14 -7.57
C LEU A 623 7.35 19.87 -6.91
N GLU A 624 7.79 18.89 -7.69
CA GLU A 624 8.36 17.64 -7.23
C GLU A 624 9.74 17.46 -7.86
N ALA A 625 10.69 16.95 -7.08
CA ALA A 625 12.04 16.66 -7.54
C ALA A 625 12.54 15.34 -6.94
N ASN A 626 13.25 14.57 -7.74
CA ASN A 626 13.94 13.35 -7.36
C ASN A 626 15.36 13.38 -7.92
N TRP A 627 16.33 13.11 -7.05
CA TRP A 627 17.75 13.10 -7.37
C TRP A 627 18.41 11.88 -6.77
N GLN A 628 19.23 11.19 -7.57
CA GLN A 628 20.10 10.10 -7.14
C GLN A 628 21.46 10.27 -7.77
N TYR A 629 22.51 10.00 -7.01
CA TYR A 629 23.89 10.15 -7.50
C TYR A 629 24.82 9.12 -6.87
N GLU A 630 25.60 8.43 -7.68
CA GLU A 630 26.68 7.54 -7.29
C GLU A 630 28.04 8.23 -7.58
N PRO A 631 28.56 9.07 -6.63
CA PRO A 631 29.82 9.77 -6.83
C PRO A 631 31.04 8.85 -6.92
N VAL A 632 31.00 7.77 -6.18
CA VAL A 632 31.98 6.68 -6.18
C VAL A 632 31.26 5.37 -6.10
N ARG A 633 31.83 4.31 -6.62
CA ARG A 633 31.24 2.97 -6.68
C ARG A 633 30.72 2.54 -5.30
N GLY A 634 29.46 2.15 -5.25
CA GLY A 634 28.77 1.68 -4.07
C GLY A 634 28.23 2.75 -3.14
N LEU A 635 28.59 4.05 -3.33
CA LEU A 635 28.02 5.14 -2.56
C LEU A 635 26.87 5.80 -3.32
N VAL A 636 25.64 5.60 -2.89
CA VAL A 636 24.44 6.20 -3.46
C VAL A 636 23.93 7.31 -2.54
N LEU A 637 23.86 8.51 -3.06
CA LEU A 637 23.20 9.65 -2.44
C LEU A 637 21.83 9.82 -3.08
N SER A 638 20.79 10.01 -2.28
CA SER A 638 19.43 10.22 -2.77
C SER A 638 18.79 11.43 -2.08
N ALA A 639 18.02 12.20 -2.84
CA ALA A 639 17.18 13.25 -2.30
C ALA A 639 15.88 13.34 -3.09
N ASN A 640 14.78 13.41 -2.39
CA ASN A 640 13.50 13.71 -3.00
C ASN A 640 12.76 14.77 -2.18
N SER A 641 12.01 15.62 -2.87
CA SER A 641 11.28 16.71 -2.25
C SER A 641 10.01 17.02 -3.01
N SER A 642 9.00 17.47 -2.30
CA SER A 642 7.78 18.03 -2.89
C SER A 642 7.36 19.28 -2.14
N TRP A 643 6.99 20.31 -2.91
CA TRP A 643 6.25 21.46 -2.41
C TRP A 643 4.84 21.41 -2.99
N THR A 644 3.81 21.47 -2.13
CA THR A 644 2.40 21.36 -2.52
C THR A 644 1.57 22.44 -1.84
N ASP A 645 0.87 23.25 -2.64
CA ASP A 645 -0.10 24.21 -2.18
C ASP A 645 -1.49 23.79 -2.68
N ALA A 646 -2.26 23.16 -1.79
CA ALA A 646 -3.60 22.64 -2.07
C ALA A 646 -4.62 23.38 -1.20
N ALA A 647 -5.61 24.03 -1.86
CA ALA A 647 -6.58 24.86 -1.18
C ALA A 647 -7.94 24.85 -1.89
N LEU A 648 -9.01 25.13 -1.12
CA LEU A 648 -10.34 25.38 -1.66
C LEU A 648 -10.34 26.65 -2.54
N THR A 649 -11.07 26.60 -3.63
CA THR A 649 -11.35 27.75 -4.53
C THR A 649 -12.81 28.18 -4.49
N ALA A 650 -13.64 27.48 -3.72
CA ALA A 650 -15.00 27.83 -3.36
C ALA A 650 -15.33 27.26 -1.98
N ASP A 651 -16.30 27.86 -1.29
CA ASP A 651 -16.76 27.39 0.01
C ASP A 651 -17.35 25.98 -0.09
N THR A 652 -17.26 25.24 1.01
CA THR A 652 -17.90 23.92 1.15
C THR A 652 -19.43 24.08 1.32
N PRO A 653 -20.22 23.01 1.08
CA PRO A 653 -21.65 23.02 1.34
C PRO A 653 -22.01 23.32 2.79
N VAL A 654 -23.26 23.71 3.02
CA VAL A 654 -23.82 23.88 4.37
C VAL A 654 -23.64 22.61 5.20
N GLY A 655 -23.20 22.79 6.46
CA GLY A 655 -22.87 21.69 7.37
C GLY A 655 -21.38 21.34 7.43
N LEU A 656 -20.56 22.01 6.61
CA LEU A 656 -19.10 22.01 6.70
C LEU A 656 -18.60 23.45 6.68
N TYR A 657 -17.59 23.73 7.49
CA TYR A 657 -17.02 25.07 7.64
C TYR A 657 -15.62 25.12 6.98
N GLY A 658 -15.62 24.97 5.65
CA GLY A 658 -14.44 25.20 4.80
C GLY A 658 -14.71 26.38 3.88
N TYR A 659 -13.80 27.34 3.83
CA TYR A 659 -13.94 28.59 3.07
C TYR A 659 -12.94 28.66 1.92
N CYS A 660 -13.27 29.44 0.91
CA CYS A 660 -12.34 29.72 -0.19
C CYS A 660 -11.00 30.24 0.36
N GLY A 661 -9.90 29.59 -0.08
CA GLY A 661 -8.54 29.85 0.43
C GLY A 661 -8.10 28.91 1.54
N ASP A 662 -8.99 28.16 2.17
CA ASP A 662 -8.62 27.17 3.17
C ASP A 662 -7.80 26.03 2.55
N ARG A 663 -6.72 25.65 3.24
CA ARG A 663 -5.86 24.52 2.82
C ARG A 663 -6.64 23.21 2.89
N LEU A 664 -6.39 22.32 1.93
CA LEU A 664 -6.92 20.97 2.02
C LEU A 664 -6.34 20.25 3.25
N PRO A 665 -7.15 19.37 3.90
CA PRO A 665 -6.74 18.68 5.13
C PRO A 665 -5.49 17.80 4.91
N TRP A 666 -4.65 17.70 5.93
CA TRP A 666 -3.51 16.75 5.99
C TRP A 666 -2.45 16.92 4.89
N VAL A 667 -2.45 18.03 4.16
CA VAL A 667 -1.47 18.32 3.11
C VAL A 667 -0.33 19.17 3.68
N PRO A 668 0.89 18.63 3.84
CA PRO A 668 2.06 19.43 4.19
C PRO A 668 2.50 20.26 2.97
N ARG A 669 2.93 21.51 3.20
CA ARG A 669 3.51 22.30 2.11
C ARG A 669 4.84 21.75 1.63
N TRP A 670 5.64 21.22 2.53
CA TRP A 670 6.94 20.65 2.22
C TRP A 670 7.06 19.24 2.76
N ASN A 671 7.50 18.33 1.90
CA ASN A 671 8.03 17.02 2.25
C ASN A 671 9.41 16.88 1.64
N ALA A 672 10.33 16.29 2.39
CA ALA A 672 11.66 15.98 1.88
C ALA A 672 12.17 14.68 2.51
N ASN A 673 12.92 13.93 1.73
CA ASN A 673 13.70 12.78 2.19
C ASN A 673 15.09 12.86 1.58
N VAL A 674 16.12 12.64 2.39
CA VAL A 674 17.53 12.56 1.96
C VAL A 674 18.08 11.24 2.47
N GLY A 675 18.72 10.47 1.61
CA GLY A 675 19.29 9.16 1.92
C GLY A 675 20.74 9.06 1.51
N VAL A 676 21.46 8.20 2.21
CA VAL A 676 22.82 7.78 1.88
C VAL A 676 22.93 6.28 2.11
N ASP A 677 23.44 5.55 1.11
CA ASP A 677 23.73 4.13 1.17
C ASP A 677 25.12 3.87 0.63
N TYR A 678 25.89 3.07 1.34
CA TYR A 678 27.25 2.71 0.95
C TYR A 678 27.51 1.21 1.06
N ASP A 679 27.77 0.59 -0.06
CA ASP A 679 28.22 -0.80 -0.18
C ASP A 679 29.75 -0.85 -0.28
N PHE A 680 30.41 -1.66 0.55
CA PHE A 680 31.86 -1.75 0.60
C PHE A 680 32.36 -3.17 0.81
N PRO A 681 33.53 -3.54 0.25
CA PRO A 681 34.13 -4.83 0.48
C PRO A 681 34.74 -4.90 1.89
N LEU A 682 34.57 -6.05 2.57
CA LEU A 682 35.16 -6.34 3.89
C LEU A 682 36.36 -7.29 3.80
N GLY A 683 36.75 -7.74 2.59
CA GLY A 683 37.75 -8.77 2.38
C GLY A 683 37.19 -10.20 2.48
N ASN A 684 37.98 -11.20 2.06
CA ASN A 684 37.61 -12.63 2.07
C ASN A 684 36.30 -12.96 1.33
N GLY A 685 35.92 -12.16 0.34
CA GLY A 685 34.64 -12.32 -0.37
C GLY A 685 33.41 -11.83 0.39
N TRP A 686 33.59 -11.16 1.52
CA TRP A 686 32.53 -10.54 2.29
C TRP A 686 32.28 -9.10 1.82
N SER A 687 31.04 -8.63 1.95
CA SER A 687 30.68 -7.23 1.71
C SER A 687 29.84 -6.70 2.85
N GLY A 688 30.02 -5.42 3.13
CA GLY A 688 29.20 -4.70 4.11
C GLY A 688 28.39 -3.63 3.42
N PHE A 689 27.33 -3.17 4.09
CA PHE A 689 26.59 -2.00 3.71
C PHE A 689 26.23 -1.19 4.95
N VAL A 690 26.12 0.11 4.77
CA VAL A 690 25.64 1.06 5.79
C VAL A 690 24.85 2.12 5.10
N GLY A 691 23.76 2.55 5.72
CA GLY A 691 22.95 3.62 5.17
C GLY A 691 22.07 4.29 6.20
N GLY A 692 21.40 5.32 5.76
CA GLY A 692 20.44 6.03 6.57
C GLY A 692 19.66 7.05 5.78
N SER A 693 18.55 7.49 6.35
CA SER A 693 17.70 8.51 5.75
C SER A 693 17.24 9.53 6.77
N TYR A 694 17.09 10.76 6.31
CA TYR A 694 16.43 11.85 7.01
C TYR A 694 15.18 12.25 6.26
N ARG A 695 14.05 12.30 6.97
CA ARG A 695 12.79 12.79 6.41
C ARG A 695 12.28 14.00 7.17
N TYR A 696 11.63 14.90 6.43
CA TYR A 696 10.90 16.05 6.94
C TYR A 696 9.49 16.07 6.39
N VAL A 697 8.51 16.25 7.27
CA VAL A 697 7.10 16.45 6.95
C VAL A 697 6.64 17.77 7.55
N GLY A 698 6.24 18.70 6.69
CA GLY A 698 5.83 20.05 7.09
C GLY A 698 4.53 20.08 7.89
N SER A 699 4.21 21.25 8.43
CA SER A 699 2.94 21.46 9.14
C SER A 699 1.72 21.29 8.23
N ARG A 700 0.63 20.79 8.80
CA ARG A 700 -0.63 20.49 8.14
C ARG A 700 -1.78 21.09 8.90
N THR A 701 -2.97 21.13 8.31
CA THR A 701 -4.23 21.46 8.97
C THR A 701 -5.08 20.21 9.14
N SER A 702 -5.85 20.14 10.22
CA SER A 702 -6.84 19.08 10.45
C SER A 702 -7.96 19.12 9.41
N ASP A 703 -8.91 18.20 9.53
CA ASP A 703 -10.10 18.12 8.71
C ASP A 703 -10.95 19.41 8.78
N PHE A 704 -11.84 19.58 7.81
CA PHE A 704 -12.90 20.59 7.89
C PHE A 704 -13.82 20.26 9.07
N LEU A 705 -14.24 21.28 9.82
CA LEU A 705 -15.08 21.09 10.99
C LEU A 705 -16.56 21.04 10.60
N SER A 706 -17.36 20.30 11.36
CA SER A 706 -18.82 20.31 11.25
C SER A 706 -19.49 21.45 12.05
N VAL A 707 -18.71 22.21 12.81
CA VAL A 707 -19.12 23.36 13.61
C VAL A 707 -18.19 24.55 13.35
N PRO A 708 -18.63 25.80 13.53
CA PRO A 708 -17.77 26.99 13.40
C PRO A 708 -16.60 26.94 14.35
N GLY A 709 -15.39 27.17 13.84
CA GLY A 709 -14.19 27.22 14.66
C GLY A 709 -12.90 27.21 13.86
N PRO A 710 -11.77 27.57 14.44
CA PRO A 710 -10.48 27.51 13.78
C PRO A 710 -10.04 26.06 13.60
N ARG A 711 -9.59 25.71 12.40
CA ARG A 711 -8.99 24.42 12.12
C ARG A 711 -7.66 24.26 12.86
N ILE A 712 -7.40 23.03 13.32
CA ILE A 712 -6.23 22.73 14.12
C ILE A 712 -4.98 22.68 13.24
N SER A 713 -3.91 23.35 13.66
CA SER A 713 -2.60 23.27 13.03
C SER A 713 -1.82 22.10 13.61
N VAL A 714 -1.54 21.08 12.77
CA VAL A 714 -0.73 19.92 13.14
C VAL A 714 0.74 20.23 12.88
N PRO A 715 1.62 20.12 13.89
CA PRO A 715 3.03 20.50 13.79
C PRO A 715 3.80 19.67 12.73
N ALA A 716 4.88 20.28 12.21
CA ALA A 716 5.87 19.57 11.41
C ALA A 716 6.67 18.60 12.28
N TYR A 717 7.21 17.55 11.65
CA TYR A 717 8.13 16.62 12.30
C TYR A 717 9.22 16.14 11.35
N HIS A 718 10.26 15.57 11.93
CA HIS A 718 11.33 14.91 11.20
C HIS A 718 11.63 13.53 11.81
N GLY A 719 12.23 12.67 11.01
CA GLY A 719 12.67 11.33 11.43
C GLY A 719 14.02 11.00 10.84
N ILE A 720 14.78 10.17 11.55
CA ILE A 720 16.06 9.63 11.10
C ILE A 720 16.00 8.13 11.26
N ASP A 721 16.31 7.42 10.19
CA ASP A 721 16.41 5.98 10.17
C ASP A 721 17.83 5.58 9.74
N LEU A 722 18.41 4.54 10.38
CA LEU A 722 19.74 4.04 10.10
C LEU A 722 19.69 2.52 9.87
N HIS A 723 20.54 2.00 9.01
CA HIS A 723 20.72 0.58 8.83
C HIS A 723 22.16 0.24 8.49
N ALA A 724 22.56 -0.98 8.84
CA ALA A 724 23.86 -1.55 8.51
C ALA A 724 23.76 -3.08 8.42
N GLY A 725 24.65 -3.69 7.65
CA GLY A 725 24.67 -5.14 7.57
C GLY A 725 25.87 -5.68 6.81
N THR A 726 25.91 -7.02 6.72
CA THR A 726 26.98 -7.72 6.02
C THR A 726 26.43 -8.95 5.29
N TYR A 727 27.07 -9.29 4.21
CA TYR A 727 26.89 -10.52 3.45
C TYR A 727 28.12 -11.41 3.64
N VAL A 728 27.90 -12.61 4.17
CA VAL A 728 28.93 -13.61 4.48
C VAL A 728 28.55 -14.92 3.82
N GLY A 729 29.12 -15.22 2.66
CA GLY A 729 28.65 -16.34 1.84
C GLY A 729 27.15 -16.17 1.51
N ASN A 730 26.35 -17.16 1.88
CA ASN A 730 24.89 -17.13 1.68
C ASN A 730 24.13 -16.42 2.82
N TRP A 731 24.83 -15.99 3.88
CA TRP A 731 24.19 -15.34 5.02
C TRP A 731 24.13 -13.83 4.85
N THR A 732 23.03 -13.25 5.32
CA THR A 732 22.86 -11.80 5.45
C THR A 732 22.53 -11.48 6.90
N ILE A 733 23.28 -10.58 7.52
CA ILE A 733 23.01 -10.06 8.87
C ILE A 733 22.76 -8.58 8.73
N ARG A 734 21.65 -8.07 9.25
CA ARG A 734 21.26 -6.66 9.20
C ARG A 734 20.84 -6.19 10.57
N ALA A 735 21.22 -4.96 10.88
CA ALA A 735 20.68 -4.20 12.02
C ALA A 735 20.08 -2.89 11.52
N TYR A 736 19.04 -2.41 12.17
CA TYR A 736 18.42 -1.13 11.83
C TYR A 736 17.93 -0.41 13.09
N VAL A 737 17.85 0.91 12.98
CA VAL A 737 17.18 1.78 13.95
C VAL A 737 16.24 2.69 13.18
N LYS A 738 14.95 2.56 13.42
CA LYS A 738 13.91 3.47 12.89
C LYS A 738 13.60 4.54 13.94
N ASN A 739 13.30 5.74 13.45
CA ASN A 739 13.00 6.89 14.31
C ASN A 739 14.05 7.09 15.43
N LEU A 740 15.32 7.19 15.05
CA LEU A 740 16.47 7.31 15.96
C LEU A 740 16.28 8.39 17.04
N THR A 741 15.71 9.52 16.67
CA THR A 741 15.46 10.68 17.56
C THR A 741 14.24 10.51 18.45
N ASN A 742 13.49 9.41 18.30
CA ASN A 742 12.23 9.16 19.01
C ASN A 742 11.21 10.30 18.82
N ALA A 743 11.12 10.83 17.59
CA ALA A 743 10.20 11.91 17.22
C ALA A 743 8.74 11.47 17.40
N ARG A 744 7.88 12.42 17.73
CA ARG A 744 6.45 12.23 17.98
C ARG A 744 5.62 12.93 16.88
N GLY A 745 5.88 12.56 15.63
CA GLY A 745 5.13 13.07 14.48
C GLY A 745 3.69 12.55 14.51
N MET A 746 2.71 13.44 14.46
CA MET A 746 1.29 13.08 14.42
C MET A 746 0.92 12.60 13.03
N THR A 747 0.27 11.43 12.89
CA THR A 747 -0.12 10.84 11.61
C THR A 747 -1.61 10.94 11.34
N SER A 748 -2.42 11.06 12.38
CA SER A 748 -3.86 11.35 12.29
C SER A 748 -4.33 12.11 13.53
N LEU A 749 -5.48 12.76 13.39
CA LEU A 749 -6.17 13.46 14.48
C LEU A 749 -7.66 13.41 14.17
N SER A 750 -8.45 12.79 15.02
CA SER A 750 -9.90 12.69 14.88
C SER A 750 -10.60 13.19 16.13
N SER A 751 -11.76 13.82 15.98
CA SER A 751 -12.63 14.16 17.11
C SER A 751 -13.26 12.86 17.65
N GLU A 752 -13.27 12.71 18.95
CA GLU A 752 -13.92 11.57 19.63
C GLU A 752 -15.41 11.80 19.91
N THR A 753 -15.89 13.01 19.65
CA THR A 753 -17.29 13.37 19.88
C THR A 753 -17.89 14.12 18.68
N THR A 754 -19.21 14.18 18.66
CA THR A 754 -19.95 14.99 17.68
C THR A 754 -19.84 16.48 17.92
N ASP A 755 -19.39 16.90 19.13
CA ASP A 755 -19.05 18.28 19.49
C ASP A 755 -17.53 18.41 19.68
N PRO A 756 -16.79 18.93 18.71
CA PRO A 756 -15.35 19.08 18.81
C PRO A 756 -14.88 20.18 19.78
N GLN A 757 -15.81 20.99 20.34
CA GLN A 757 -15.47 22.03 21.30
C GLN A 757 -15.48 21.48 22.74
N GLY A 758 -14.28 21.26 23.29
CA GLY A 758 -14.13 20.85 24.69
C GLY A 758 -13.94 19.36 24.94
N SER A 759 -14.03 18.53 23.92
CA SER A 759 -13.76 17.09 24.03
C SER A 759 -12.35 16.76 23.54
N PRO A 760 -11.69 15.73 24.10
CA PRO A 760 -10.39 15.29 23.62
C PRO A 760 -10.46 14.82 22.16
N PHE A 761 -9.34 15.00 21.45
CA PHE A 761 -9.12 14.37 20.15
C PHE A 761 -8.32 13.09 20.34
N ALA A 762 -8.49 12.13 19.44
CA ALA A 762 -7.59 10.99 19.30
C ALA A 762 -6.50 11.31 18.29
N ALA A 763 -5.24 11.25 18.71
CA ALA A 763 -4.08 11.47 17.87
C ALA A 763 -3.28 10.19 17.70
N SER A 764 -2.97 9.79 16.47
CA SER A 764 -1.98 8.74 16.20
C SER A 764 -0.62 9.36 15.88
N TYR A 765 0.44 8.67 16.25
CA TYR A 765 1.82 9.15 16.12
C TYR A 765 2.66 8.14 15.33
N VAL A 766 3.76 8.63 14.71
CA VAL A 766 4.79 7.72 14.19
C VAL A 766 5.28 6.81 15.31
N PRO A 767 5.56 5.52 15.02
CA PRO A 767 6.05 4.59 16.04
C PRO A 767 7.30 5.15 16.77
N PRO A 768 7.47 4.87 18.04
CA PRO A 768 8.67 5.25 18.79
C PRO A 768 9.92 4.64 18.17
N ARG A 769 11.11 5.09 18.62
CA ARG A 769 12.37 4.50 18.19
C ARG A 769 12.32 2.98 18.31
N THR A 770 12.59 2.30 17.18
CA THR A 770 12.58 0.85 17.10
C THR A 770 13.94 0.36 16.63
N VAL A 771 14.53 -0.56 17.39
CA VAL A 771 15.82 -1.20 17.06
C VAL A 771 15.53 -2.64 16.65
N GLY A 772 16.14 -3.10 15.56
CA GLY A 772 15.93 -4.48 15.12
C GLY A 772 17.14 -5.09 14.46
N VAL A 773 17.16 -6.43 14.47
CA VAL A 773 18.16 -7.27 13.79
C VAL A 773 17.45 -8.33 12.96
N VAL A 774 17.94 -8.57 11.76
CA VAL A 774 17.43 -9.60 10.85
C VAL A 774 18.58 -10.46 10.36
N VAL A 775 18.43 -11.77 10.46
CA VAL A 775 19.36 -12.76 9.91
C VAL A 775 18.65 -13.54 8.81
N GLY A 776 19.27 -13.64 7.66
CA GLY A 776 18.75 -14.36 6.50
C GLY A 776 19.78 -15.29 5.89
N VAL A 777 19.31 -16.33 5.21
CA VAL A 777 20.12 -17.24 4.41
C VAL A 777 19.49 -17.43 3.03
N ASP A 778 20.31 -17.30 2.00
CA ASP A 778 19.98 -17.64 0.62
C ASP A 778 20.36 -19.11 0.38
N LEU A 779 19.44 -19.92 -0.19
CA LEU A 779 19.54 -21.38 -0.39
C LEU A 779 19.78 -21.69 -1.85
#